data_0e5d8c3c63bee05135e4b9d1fa5a3459
#
_entry.id   0e5d8c3c63bee05135e4b9d1fa5a3459
#
_cell.length_a   1.000
_cell.length_b   1.000
_cell.length_c   1.000
_cell.angle_alpha   90.00
_cell.angle_beta   90.00
_cell.angle_gamma   90.00
#
_symmetry.space_group_name_H-M   'P 1'
#
loop_
_entity.id
_entity.type
_entity.pdbx_description
1 polymer ?
#
loop_
_entity_poly.entity_id
_entity_poly.type
_entity_poly.pdbx_seq_one_letter_code
_entity_poly.pdbx_strand_id
1 'polypeptide(L)'
;TLRNVPDTDRIKSYVDKEDIKNAVVIGGGFIGVEMAENLKERGLNVALVEGAPHILAPFDSDMVTFAEKELEDNGVGIVLNDGVKEFREEGTGLNVILNSGKILYADIVILAIGVKPDTAFLKETGIEFGPKGHIIVNNKMETNVKDVYAVGDAIEVVDFINGSKTAIALAGPANKQGRIAANNVCGLNSIYKGTMGTAIIKVFGLTGASTGNNERILKSKNIPYKVIYLHPNSSAGYYPGAAPMTIKLIFNSEGKILGAQAFGYVGVDKRIDDIAVTMRLGGTIYDLTELELAYAPPYSSAKDPVNMAGFIAENVLTGKDEIILPEDIDNRDKNKTQIIDVRTELECSNGRMEGAVNIPLVNIRTKMNELDKSKEILVYCQVGLRGYIAARILRASGFKVKNLIGGYKTYTMSKFKPRDVVMNKQFPMDLKEREVSVSLESNLNEYGEAAEAYKKGHFDKNIDACGLCCPGPLMRVNSDIQDMEEGEILKVTASDQGFYEDIKSWCERTHNELLNRKKDKGNIIAFIKKGSKKQVTENSDLVNACAIAQKDNKTLVVFSGDLDKALASFIIANGAVAMGKKVTMFFTFWGLNILRKHEKVSVSKGFMDKMFGVMMPRGAKRLKLSKMNMLGMGTKMMQMVMKKKNVSSLDELIGAAIDSGIEIVACQMSMDVMGLKQEELIDGVKVGGVGYYLGEAEDSNVNLFI
;
A
#
# COMPACT_ATOMS: atom_id res chain seq x y z
N THR A 1 -26.61 -18.10 -9.71
CA THR A 1 -25.94 -18.39 -8.43
C THR A 1 -24.77 -19.30 -8.68
N LEU A 2 -23.76 -19.26 -7.80
CA LEU A 2 -22.59 -20.12 -7.83
C LEU A 2 -22.59 -21.02 -6.58
N ARG A 3 -22.66 -22.35 -6.76
CA ARG A 3 -22.66 -23.33 -5.67
C ARG A 3 -21.74 -24.53 -5.93
N ASN A 4 -21.58 -24.92 -7.20
CA ASN A 4 -20.85 -26.13 -7.57
C ASN A 4 -20.15 -25.96 -8.93
N VAL A 5 -19.36 -26.96 -9.35
CA VAL A 5 -18.62 -26.95 -10.61
C VAL A 5 -19.54 -26.76 -11.83
N PRO A 6 -20.69 -27.46 -11.96
CA PRO A 6 -21.63 -27.21 -13.06
C PRO A 6 -22.12 -25.75 -13.16
N ASP A 7 -22.31 -25.05 -12.02
CA ASP A 7 -22.66 -23.63 -12.05
C ASP A 7 -21.50 -22.80 -12.60
N THR A 8 -20.28 -23.11 -12.21
CA THR A 8 -19.07 -22.45 -12.72
C THR A 8 -18.95 -22.63 -14.24
N ASP A 9 -19.12 -23.87 -14.75
CA ASP A 9 -19.05 -24.17 -16.18
C ASP A 9 -20.14 -23.42 -16.96
N ARG A 10 -21.34 -23.33 -16.41
CA ARG A 10 -22.46 -22.56 -17.01
C ARG A 10 -22.12 -21.07 -17.05
N ILE A 11 -21.66 -20.48 -15.95
CA ILE A 11 -21.27 -19.07 -15.91
C ILE A 11 -20.16 -18.82 -16.92
N LYS A 12 -19.12 -19.66 -16.91
CA LYS A 12 -17.99 -19.54 -17.82
C LYS A 12 -18.44 -19.60 -19.29
N SER A 13 -19.22 -20.58 -19.68
CA SER A 13 -19.70 -20.73 -21.05
C SER A 13 -20.59 -19.56 -21.51
N TYR A 14 -21.21 -18.86 -20.57
CA TYR A 14 -22.00 -17.66 -20.86
C TYR A 14 -21.10 -16.42 -21.02
N VAL A 15 -20.16 -16.23 -20.12
CA VAL A 15 -19.23 -15.08 -20.09
C VAL A 15 -18.21 -15.13 -21.25
N ASP A 16 -17.90 -16.30 -21.77
CA ASP A 16 -16.97 -16.45 -22.89
C ASP A 16 -17.58 -16.04 -24.25
N LYS A 17 -18.87 -15.64 -24.30
CA LYS A 17 -19.51 -15.13 -25.52
C LYS A 17 -19.09 -13.67 -25.78
N GLU A 18 -18.88 -13.33 -27.06
CA GLU A 18 -18.37 -12.00 -27.46
C GLU A 18 -19.33 -10.84 -27.16
N ASP A 19 -20.63 -11.09 -27.05
CA ASP A 19 -21.67 -10.11 -26.78
C ASP A 19 -21.88 -9.80 -25.29
N ILE A 20 -21.27 -10.55 -24.39
CA ILE A 20 -21.34 -10.34 -22.94
C ILE A 20 -20.22 -9.40 -22.49
N LYS A 21 -20.59 -8.21 -22.04
CA LYS A 21 -19.65 -7.13 -21.64
C LYS A 21 -19.85 -6.63 -20.22
N ASN A 22 -21.09 -6.66 -19.72
CA ASN A 22 -21.48 -6.03 -18.48
C ASN A 22 -22.00 -7.08 -17.49
N ALA A 23 -21.45 -7.12 -16.30
CA ALA A 23 -21.83 -8.02 -15.23
C ALA A 23 -22.23 -7.24 -13.98
N VAL A 24 -23.33 -7.61 -13.35
CA VAL A 24 -23.72 -7.11 -12.03
C VAL A 24 -23.69 -8.27 -11.05
N VAL A 25 -22.92 -8.14 -9.97
CA VAL A 25 -22.84 -9.10 -8.88
C VAL A 25 -23.64 -8.55 -7.70
N ILE A 26 -24.60 -9.31 -7.19
CA ILE A 26 -25.46 -8.92 -6.07
C ILE A 26 -25.02 -9.67 -4.83
N GLY A 27 -24.57 -8.92 -3.82
CA GLY A 27 -24.07 -9.42 -2.54
C GLY A 27 -22.55 -9.31 -2.41
N GLY A 28 -22.08 -8.54 -1.43
CA GLY A 28 -20.68 -8.25 -1.16
C GLY A 28 -20.02 -9.22 -0.17
N GLY A 29 -20.51 -10.46 -0.03
CA GLY A 29 -19.84 -11.51 0.73
C GLY A 29 -18.61 -12.07 0.00
N PHE A 30 -17.93 -13.07 0.59
CA PHE A 30 -16.74 -13.71 -0.02
C PHE A 30 -17.00 -14.13 -1.47
N ILE A 31 -18.05 -14.89 -1.73
CA ILE A 31 -18.40 -15.37 -3.07
C ILE A 31 -18.62 -14.20 -4.05
N GLY A 32 -19.32 -13.15 -3.62
CA GLY A 32 -19.60 -12.00 -4.50
C GLY A 32 -18.33 -11.23 -4.85
N VAL A 33 -17.43 -11.00 -3.89
CA VAL A 33 -16.15 -10.30 -4.11
C VAL A 33 -15.25 -11.12 -5.05
N GLU A 34 -15.10 -12.43 -4.80
CA GLU A 34 -14.32 -13.33 -5.67
C GLU A 34 -14.91 -13.42 -7.08
N MET A 35 -16.25 -13.43 -7.23
CA MET A 35 -16.89 -13.39 -8.53
C MET A 35 -16.66 -12.07 -9.26
N ALA A 36 -16.74 -10.93 -8.55
CA ALA A 36 -16.48 -9.63 -9.15
C ALA A 36 -15.03 -9.52 -9.66
N GLU A 37 -14.06 -9.99 -8.90
CA GLU A 37 -12.64 -10.10 -9.32
C GLU A 37 -12.51 -10.95 -10.58
N ASN A 38 -12.99 -12.20 -10.56
CA ASN A 38 -12.82 -13.14 -11.67
C ASN A 38 -13.52 -12.66 -12.95
N LEU A 39 -14.69 -12.03 -12.86
CA LEU A 39 -15.38 -11.46 -14.01
C LEU A 39 -14.62 -10.25 -14.57
N LYS A 40 -14.03 -9.43 -13.68
CA LYS A 40 -13.20 -8.29 -14.10
C LYS A 40 -11.91 -8.73 -14.78
N GLU A 41 -11.23 -9.74 -14.25
CA GLU A 41 -10.03 -10.33 -14.87
C GLU A 41 -10.32 -10.94 -16.26
N ARG A 42 -11.55 -11.35 -16.52
CA ARG A 42 -12.03 -11.79 -17.85
C ARG A 42 -12.38 -10.62 -18.79
N GLY A 43 -12.19 -9.38 -18.35
CA GLY A 43 -12.37 -8.18 -19.18
C GLY A 43 -13.79 -7.62 -19.19
N LEU A 44 -14.70 -8.08 -18.32
CA LEU A 44 -16.04 -7.49 -18.21
C LEU A 44 -16.01 -6.17 -17.44
N ASN A 45 -17.00 -5.32 -17.71
CA ASN A 45 -17.37 -4.23 -16.83
C ASN A 45 -18.19 -4.80 -15.68
N VAL A 46 -17.72 -4.61 -14.44
CA VAL A 46 -18.32 -5.27 -13.27
C VAL A 46 -18.79 -4.23 -12.26
N ALA A 47 -20.05 -4.33 -11.83
CA ALA A 47 -20.59 -3.63 -10.69
C ALA A 47 -20.96 -4.62 -9.58
N LEU A 48 -20.49 -4.38 -8.35
CA LEU A 48 -20.82 -5.12 -7.14
C LEU A 48 -21.83 -4.31 -6.33
N VAL A 49 -23.01 -4.88 -6.08
CA VAL A 49 -24.11 -4.25 -5.33
C VAL A 49 -24.25 -4.93 -3.97
N GLU A 50 -24.21 -4.15 -2.90
CA GLU A 50 -24.38 -4.62 -1.52
C GLU A 50 -25.41 -3.74 -0.79
N GLY A 51 -26.42 -4.39 -0.21
CA GLY A 51 -27.45 -3.72 0.59
C GLY A 51 -26.97 -3.22 1.96
N ALA A 52 -25.88 -3.78 2.46
CA ALA A 52 -25.25 -3.37 3.72
C ALA A 52 -24.33 -2.14 3.50
N PRO A 53 -23.91 -1.47 4.59
CA PRO A 53 -23.00 -0.31 4.56
C PRO A 53 -21.61 -0.60 3.98
N HIS A 54 -21.19 -1.85 3.97
CA HIS A 54 -19.90 -2.29 3.45
C HIS A 54 -19.94 -3.76 3.01
N ILE A 55 -18.99 -4.16 2.18
CA ILE A 55 -18.77 -5.56 1.79
C ILE A 55 -18.10 -6.37 2.91
N LEU A 56 -17.93 -7.68 2.73
CA LEU A 56 -17.17 -8.57 3.60
C LEU A 56 -17.50 -8.42 5.10
N ALA A 57 -18.72 -8.76 5.47
CA ALA A 57 -19.27 -8.63 6.82
C ALA A 57 -18.41 -9.10 8.02
N PRO A 58 -17.43 -10.03 7.90
CA PRO A 58 -16.49 -10.35 8.98
C PRO A 58 -15.53 -9.21 9.36
N PHE A 59 -15.30 -8.25 8.47
CA PHE A 59 -14.48 -7.08 8.74
C PHE A 59 -15.30 -5.90 9.26
N ASP A 60 -14.64 -4.99 9.98
CA ASP A 60 -15.24 -3.72 10.37
C ASP A 60 -15.21 -2.71 9.21
N SER A 61 -16.09 -1.72 9.24
CA SER A 61 -16.27 -0.74 8.17
C SER A 61 -15.02 0.09 7.85
N ASP A 62 -14.18 0.33 8.84
CA ASP A 62 -12.91 1.05 8.70
C ASP A 62 -11.79 0.20 8.10
N MET A 63 -11.85 -1.11 8.28
CA MET A 63 -10.86 -2.05 7.73
C MET A 63 -11.22 -2.50 6.32
N VAL A 64 -12.48 -2.74 6.04
CA VAL A 64 -12.92 -3.24 4.72
C VAL A 64 -12.69 -2.23 3.60
N THR A 65 -12.54 -0.95 3.92
CA THR A 65 -12.22 0.11 2.94
C THR A 65 -10.96 -0.18 2.11
N PHE A 66 -10.02 -0.97 2.65
CA PHE A 66 -8.86 -1.43 1.87
C PHE A 66 -9.27 -2.35 0.72
N ALA A 67 -10.20 -3.28 0.95
CA ALA A 67 -10.72 -4.16 -0.09
C ALA A 67 -11.62 -3.39 -1.08
N GLU A 68 -12.45 -2.48 -0.59
CA GLU A 68 -13.30 -1.63 -1.43
C GLU A 68 -12.45 -0.76 -2.35
N LYS A 69 -11.38 -0.17 -1.81
CA LYS A 69 -10.44 0.61 -2.62
C LYS A 69 -9.71 -0.26 -3.66
N GLU A 70 -9.26 -1.45 -3.29
CA GLU A 70 -8.58 -2.37 -4.22
C GLU A 70 -9.51 -2.79 -5.38
N LEU A 71 -10.79 -3.08 -5.09
CA LEU A 71 -11.80 -3.35 -6.12
C LEU A 71 -11.97 -2.14 -7.05
N GLU A 72 -12.15 -0.95 -6.49
CA GLU A 72 -12.32 0.28 -7.26
C GLU A 72 -11.08 0.60 -8.12
N ASP A 73 -9.87 0.48 -7.55
CA ASP A 73 -8.60 0.73 -8.25
C ASP A 73 -8.39 -0.24 -9.43
N ASN A 74 -8.96 -1.46 -9.32
CA ASN A 74 -8.98 -2.43 -10.41
C ASN A 74 -10.20 -2.29 -11.34
N GLY A 75 -11.00 -1.22 -11.17
CA GLY A 75 -12.09 -0.88 -12.07
C GLY A 75 -13.35 -1.71 -11.86
N VAL A 76 -13.61 -2.20 -10.65
CA VAL A 76 -14.88 -2.73 -10.22
C VAL A 76 -15.70 -1.60 -9.59
N GLY A 77 -16.91 -1.35 -10.11
CA GLY A 77 -17.83 -0.41 -9.51
C GLY A 77 -18.47 -0.99 -8.25
N ILE A 78 -18.60 -0.20 -7.18
CA ILE A 78 -19.18 -0.67 -5.92
C ILE A 78 -20.39 0.21 -5.56
N VAL A 79 -21.52 -0.41 -5.28
CA VAL A 79 -22.71 0.26 -4.79
C VAL A 79 -23.06 -0.31 -3.42
N LEU A 80 -23.00 0.52 -2.39
CA LEU A 80 -23.26 0.16 -1.00
C LEU A 80 -24.58 0.79 -0.51
N ASN A 81 -25.14 0.25 0.57
CA ASN A 81 -26.40 0.69 1.17
C ASN A 81 -27.58 0.69 0.20
N ASP A 82 -27.53 -0.09 -0.86
CA ASP A 82 -28.57 -0.10 -1.88
C ASP A 82 -28.82 -1.51 -2.38
N GLY A 83 -29.92 -2.08 -1.98
CA GLY A 83 -30.35 -3.41 -2.40
C GLY A 83 -31.08 -3.41 -3.73
N VAL A 84 -31.18 -4.58 -4.36
CA VAL A 84 -31.94 -4.76 -5.58
C VAL A 84 -33.43 -4.77 -5.27
N LYS A 85 -34.20 -3.97 -6.03
CA LYS A 85 -35.64 -3.90 -5.96
C LYS A 85 -36.30 -4.88 -6.96
N GLU A 86 -35.83 -4.85 -8.21
CA GLU A 86 -36.38 -5.67 -9.28
C GLU A 86 -35.42 -5.83 -10.46
N PHE A 87 -35.70 -6.80 -11.32
CA PHE A 87 -35.04 -7.00 -12.61
C PHE A 87 -36.04 -6.78 -13.72
N ARG A 88 -35.66 -6.03 -14.77
CA ARG A 88 -36.45 -5.84 -15.99
C ARG A 88 -35.66 -6.23 -17.22
N GLU A 89 -36.30 -6.93 -18.14
CA GLU A 89 -35.67 -7.24 -19.43
C GLU A 89 -35.45 -5.95 -20.24
N GLU A 90 -34.28 -5.85 -20.86
CA GLU A 90 -33.90 -4.75 -21.73
C GLU A 90 -33.11 -5.30 -22.92
N GLY A 91 -33.86 -5.63 -23.99
CA GLY A 91 -33.30 -6.27 -25.18
C GLY A 91 -32.76 -7.68 -24.87
N THR A 92 -31.42 -7.87 -25.00
CA THR A 92 -30.78 -9.15 -24.70
C THR A 92 -30.24 -9.25 -23.27
N GLY A 93 -30.30 -8.16 -22.51
CA GLY A 93 -29.79 -8.07 -21.12
C GLY A 93 -30.89 -7.69 -20.13
N LEU A 94 -30.45 -7.22 -18.96
CA LEU A 94 -31.31 -6.89 -17.82
C LEU A 94 -31.00 -5.49 -17.29
N ASN A 95 -32.02 -4.73 -16.94
CA ASN A 95 -31.89 -3.58 -16.05
C ASN A 95 -32.07 -4.04 -14.61
N VAL A 96 -31.00 -3.89 -13.81
CA VAL A 96 -31.04 -4.12 -12.37
C VAL A 96 -31.44 -2.81 -11.71
N ILE A 97 -32.65 -2.76 -11.16
CA ILE A 97 -33.21 -1.57 -10.52
C ILE A 97 -33.02 -1.69 -9.02
N LEU A 98 -32.31 -0.71 -8.43
CA LEU A 98 -32.01 -0.65 -7.01
C LEU A 98 -33.12 0.07 -6.23
N ASN A 99 -33.11 -0.04 -4.90
CA ASN A 99 -34.05 0.61 -4.01
C ASN A 99 -34.05 2.14 -4.12
N SER A 100 -32.85 2.73 -4.37
CA SER A 100 -32.69 4.17 -4.62
C SER A 100 -33.33 4.65 -5.94
N GLY A 101 -33.73 3.73 -6.83
CA GLY A 101 -34.14 4.02 -8.19
C GLY A 101 -33.00 4.03 -9.21
N LYS A 102 -31.73 3.81 -8.78
CA LYS A 102 -30.58 3.65 -9.68
C LYS A 102 -30.78 2.41 -10.56
N ILE A 103 -30.38 2.52 -11.82
CA ILE A 103 -30.47 1.45 -12.81
C ILE A 103 -29.06 1.09 -13.27
N LEU A 104 -28.75 -0.21 -13.25
CA LEU A 104 -27.52 -0.78 -13.78
C LEU A 104 -27.90 -1.79 -14.88
N TYR A 105 -27.36 -1.59 -16.09
CA TYR A 105 -27.53 -2.54 -17.16
C TYR A 105 -26.56 -3.70 -17.03
N ALA A 106 -27.04 -4.94 -17.26
CA ALA A 106 -26.22 -6.14 -17.17
C ALA A 106 -26.56 -7.12 -18.30
N ASP A 107 -25.55 -7.71 -18.93
CA ASP A 107 -25.71 -8.86 -19.81
C ASP A 107 -25.78 -10.15 -18.97
N ILE A 108 -25.16 -10.15 -17.78
CA ILE A 108 -25.22 -11.23 -16.79
C ILE A 108 -25.35 -10.68 -15.37
N VAL A 109 -26.22 -11.31 -14.57
CA VAL A 109 -26.35 -11.03 -13.13
C VAL A 109 -25.98 -12.25 -12.32
N ILE A 110 -25.07 -12.09 -11.36
CA ILE A 110 -24.68 -13.12 -10.40
C ILE A 110 -25.30 -12.81 -9.04
N LEU A 111 -26.12 -13.72 -8.54
CA LEU A 111 -26.71 -13.62 -7.20
C LEU A 111 -25.81 -14.34 -6.19
N ALA A 112 -25.16 -13.57 -5.31
CA ALA A 112 -24.28 -14.01 -4.22
C ALA A 112 -24.80 -13.54 -2.85
N ILE A 113 -26.12 -13.53 -2.64
CA ILE A 113 -26.83 -12.98 -1.48
C ILE A 113 -26.80 -13.88 -0.23
N GLY A 114 -25.83 -14.77 -0.16
CA GLY A 114 -25.62 -15.68 0.96
C GLY A 114 -26.26 -17.06 0.75
N VAL A 115 -26.05 -17.93 1.76
CA VAL A 115 -26.51 -19.32 1.78
C VAL A 115 -27.44 -19.54 2.95
N LYS A 116 -28.39 -20.45 2.79
CA LYS A 116 -29.23 -20.96 3.86
C LYS A 116 -28.99 -22.45 4.03
N PRO A 117 -29.04 -23.00 5.26
CA PRO A 117 -28.93 -24.43 5.46
C PRO A 117 -30.10 -25.13 4.76
N ASP A 118 -29.78 -26.17 3.99
CA ASP A 118 -30.81 -27.00 3.32
C ASP A 118 -31.32 -28.07 4.30
N THR A 119 -32.11 -27.65 5.27
CA THR A 119 -32.63 -28.48 6.35
C THR A 119 -34.12 -28.71 6.26
N ALA A 120 -34.78 -28.26 5.18
CA ALA A 120 -36.23 -28.32 5.02
C ALA A 120 -36.78 -29.77 5.07
N PHE A 121 -36.02 -30.74 4.55
CA PHE A 121 -36.39 -32.15 4.54
C PHE A 121 -36.36 -32.83 5.92
N LEU A 122 -35.78 -32.17 6.93
CA LEU A 122 -35.70 -32.68 8.30
C LEU A 122 -36.84 -32.18 9.21
N LYS A 123 -37.76 -31.34 8.74
CA LYS A 123 -38.75 -30.67 9.58
C LYS A 123 -39.65 -31.63 10.35
N GLU A 124 -39.94 -32.82 9.80
CA GLU A 124 -40.86 -33.82 10.40
C GLU A 124 -40.10 -34.92 11.14
N THR A 125 -38.77 -34.82 11.31
CA THR A 125 -37.95 -35.86 11.92
C THR A 125 -37.77 -35.71 13.47
N GLY A 126 -38.30 -34.63 14.05
CA GLY A 126 -38.11 -34.30 15.45
C GLY A 126 -36.78 -33.66 15.80
N ILE A 127 -35.92 -33.38 14.80
CA ILE A 127 -34.69 -32.65 15.02
C ILE A 127 -34.98 -31.18 15.37
N GLU A 128 -34.26 -30.63 16.35
CA GLU A 128 -34.38 -29.23 16.77
C GLU A 128 -33.52 -28.28 15.89
N PHE A 129 -34.11 -27.11 15.60
CA PHE A 129 -33.48 -26.07 14.77
C PHE A 129 -33.39 -24.75 15.54
N GLY A 130 -32.28 -24.03 15.33
CA GLY A 130 -32.13 -22.64 15.74
C GLY A 130 -33.00 -21.69 14.91
N PRO A 131 -33.07 -20.40 15.30
CA PRO A 131 -33.94 -19.40 14.66
C PRO A 131 -33.69 -19.19 13.16
N LYS A 132 -32.50 -19.49 12.68
CA LYS A 132 -32.10 -19.35 11.27
C LYS A 132 -32.19 -20.67 10.47
N GLY A 133 -32.75 -21.73 11.06
CA GLY A 133 -32.90 -23.04 10.42
C GLY A 133 -31.68 -23.94 10.49
N HIS A 134 -30.65 -23.59 11.26
CA HIS A 134 -29.51 -24.47 11.50
C HIS A 134 -29.85 -25.55 12.55
N ILE A 135 -29.34 -26.74 12.36
CA ILE A 135 -29.53 -27.88 13.29
C ILE A 135 -28.80 -27.57 14.61
N ILE A 136 -29.51 -27.72 15.71
CA ILE A 136 -28.92 -27.60 17.06
C ILE A 136 -28.16 -28.87 17.39
N VAL A 137 -26.89 -28.70 17.76
CA VAL A 137 -26.04 -29.80 18.23
C VAL A 137 -25.36 -29.44 19.53
N ASN A 138 -25.00 -30.50 20.29
CA ASN A 138 -24.14 -30.34 21.45
C ASN A 138 -22.67 -30.27 21.07
N ASN A 139 -21.76 -30.18 22.04
CA ASN A 139 -20.32 -30.11 21.80
C ASN A 139 -19.68 -31.41 21.25
N LYS A 140 -20.45 -32.50 21.18
CA LYS A 140 -20.08 -33.78 20.58
C LYS A 140 -20.60 -33.96 19.16
N MET A 141 -21.26 -32.94 18.60
CA MET A 141 -21.96 -32.96 17.30
C MET A 141 -23.21 -33.81 17.26
N GLU A 142 -23.76 -34.20 18.42
CA GLU A 142 -25.01 -34.94 18.53
C GLU A 142 -26.20 -34.00 18.46
N THR A 143 -27.24 -34.36 17.73
CA THR A 143 -28.55 -33.69 17.76
C THR A 143 -29.34 -34.10 19.00
N ASN A 144 -30.54 -33.55 19.15
CA ASN A 144 -31.49 -34.01 20.19
C ASN A 144 -32.06 -35.41 19.92
N VAL A 145 -31.93 -35.94 18.70
CA VAL A 145 -32.37 -37.29 18.31
C VAL A 145 -31.20 -38.27 18.53
N LYS A 146 -31.45 -39.31 19.28
CA LYS A 146 -30.44 -40.34 19.62
C LYS A 146 -29.79 -40.92 18.36
N ASP A 147 -28.47 -41.09 18.38
CA ASP A 147 -27.64 -41.67 17.32
C ASP A 147 -27.65 -40.88 16.01
N VAL A 148 -28.11 -39.61 16.05
CA VAL A 148 -28.09 -38.68 14.91
C VAL A 148 -27.11 -37.53 15.18
N TYR A 149 -26.15 -37.37 14.24
CA TYR A 149 -25.11 -36.35 14.28
C TYR A 149 -25.30 -35.36 13.15
N ALA A 150 -24.90 -34.10 13.36
CA ALA A 150 -24.88 -33.07 12.29
C ALA A 150 -23.59 -32.24 12.38
N VAL A 151 -23.05 -31.84 11.22
CA VAL A 151 -21.78 -31.12 11.10
C VAL A 151 -21.82 -30.14 9.93
N GLY A 152 -20.84 -29.24 9.87
CA GLY A 152 -20.63 -28.32 8.75
C GLY A 152 -21.57 -27.11 8.77
N ASP A 153 -21.85 -26.59 7.60
CA ASP A 153 -22.56 -25.32 7.42
C ASP A 153 -24.04 -25.38 7.88
N ALA A 154 -24.58 -26.58 8.04
CA ALA A 154 -25.95 -26.80 8.45
C ALA A 154 -26.21 -26.66 9.96
N ILE A 155 -25.18 -26.55 10.79
CA ILE A 155 -25.30 -26.58 12.25
C ILE A 155 -25.13 -25.23 12.92
N GLU A 156 -25.72 -25.08 14.11
CA GLU A 156 -25.45 -24.01 15.06
C GLU A 156 -24.37 -24.45 16.04
N VAL A 157 -23.36 -23.61 16.25
CA VAL A 157 -22.22 -23.86 17.13
C VAL A 157 -22.04 -22.72 18.14
N VAL A 158 -21.06 -22.87 19.05
CA VAL A 158 -20.69 -21.82 20.01
C VAL A 158 -19.55 -20.98 19.47
N ASP A 159 -19.69 -19.67 19.55
CA ASP A 159 -18.58 -18.72 19.35
C ASP A 159 -17.60 -18.85 20.51
N PHE A 160 -16.34 -19.13 20.18
CA PHE A 160 -15.28 -19.37 21.19
C PHE A 160 -14.95 -18.13 22.02
N ILE A 161 -15.15 -16.93 21.47
CA ILE A 161 -14.76 -15.66 22.10
C ILE A 161 -15.82 -15.18 23.10
N ASN A 162 -17.09 -15.16 22.67
CA ASN A 162 -18.19 -14.55 23.41
C ASN A 162 -19.19 -15.58 23.98
N GLY A 163 -19.04 -16.87 23.68
CA GLY A 163 -19.89 -17.95 24.20
C GLY A 163 -21.29 -18.02 23.58
N SER A 164 -21.66 -17.12 22.68
CA SER A 164 -23.00 -17.12 22.07
C SER A 164 -23.15 -18.13 20.96
N LYS A 165 -24.39 -18.46 20.62
CA LYS A 165 -24.70 -19.31 19.47
C LYS A 165 -24.45 -18.57 18.16
N THR A 166 -23.84 -19.26 17.20
CA THR A 166 -23.49 -18.75 15.88
C THR A 166 -23.53 -19.86 14.83
N ALA A 167 -23.51 -19.49 13.57
CA ALA A 167 -23.32 -20.41 12.45
C ALA A 167 -22.21 -19.84 11.56
N ILE A 168 -21.19 -20.63 11.26
CA ILE A 168 -20.01 -20.24 10.50
C ILE A 168 -19.81 -21.23 9.36
N ALA A 169 -20.10 -20.80 8.15
CA ALA A 169 -19.95 -21.58 6.92
C ALA A 169 -18.50 -21.53 6.43
N LEU A 170 -17.60 -22.29 7.07
CA LEU A 170 -16.17 -22.38 6.74
C LEU A 170 -15.68 -23.82 6.77
N ALA A 171 -14.88 -24.20 5.80
CA ALA A 171 -14.34 -25.56 5.63
C ALA A 171 -13.48 -26.03 6.81
N GLY A 172 -12.70 -25.16 7.43
CA GLY A 172 -11.86 -25.49 8.59
C GLY A 172 -12.66 -26.00 9.79
N PRO A 173 -13.64 -25.26 10.30
CA PRO A 173 -14.60 -25.74 11.30
C PRO A 173 -15.33 -27.02 10.90
N ALA A 174 -15.85 -27.08 9.66
CA ALA A 174 -16.59 -28.25 9.15
C ALA A 174 -15.75 -29.54 9.20
N ASN A 175 -14.50 -29.51 8.77
CA ASN A 175 -13.57 -30.63 8.82
C ASN A 175 -13.31 -31.11 10.27
N LYS A 176 -13.11 -30.19 11.21
CA LYS A 176 -12.92 -30.52 12.64
C LYS A 176 -14.17 -31.16 13.21
N GLN A 177 -15.35 -30.63 12.90
CA GLN A 177 -16.65 -31.16 13.33
C GLN A 177 -16.88 -32.57 12.78
N GLY A 178 -16.60 -32.81 11.48
CA GLY A 178 -16.68 -34.13 10.87
C GLY A 178 -15.83 -35.19 11.58
N ARG A 179 -14.57 -34.83 11.92
CA ARG A 179 -13.69 -35.71 12.69
C ARG A 179 -14.23 -36.00 14.10
N ILE A 180 -14.76 -34.96 14.78
CA ILE A 180 -15.34 -35.12 16.14
C ILE A 180 -16.56 -36.01 16.08
N ALA A 181 -17.47 -35.83 15.12
CA ALA A 181 -18.64 -36.70 14.95
C ALA A 181 -18.21 -38.17 14.70
N ALA A 182 -17.27 -38.38 13.76
CA ALA A 182 -16.75 -39.74 13.48
C ALA A 182 -16.14 -40.40 14.73
N ASN A 183 -15.33 -39.68 15.49
CA ASN A 183 -14.78 -40.19 16.75
C ASN A 183 -15.88 -40.60 17.73
N ASN A 184 -16.92 -39.76 17.89
CA ASN A 184 -18.01 -40.03 18.85
C ASN A 184 -18.91 -41.20 18.38
N VAL A 185 -19.16 -41.32 17.07
CA VAL A 185 -19.84 -42.49 16.47
C VAL A 185 -19.06 -43.77 16.76
N CYS A 186 -17.73 -43.71 16.78
CA CYS A 186 -16.87 -44.87 17.14
C CYS A 186 -16.67 -45.06 18.66
N GLY A 187 -17.39 -44.33 19.51
CA GLY A 187 -17.29 -44.45 20.97
C GLY A 187 -16.11 -43.69 21.61
N LEU A 188 -15.37 -42.88 20.84
CA LEU A 188 -14.35 -42.01 21.39
C LEU A 188 -15.01 -40.72 21.92
N ASN A 189 -14.49 -40.16 23.03
CA ASN A 189 -15.05 -38.95 23.62
C ASN A 189 -14.33 -37.68 23.12
N SER A 190 -14.76 -37.19 21.99
CA SER A 190 -14.22 -35.97 21.36
C SER A 190 -15.15 -34.76 21.51
N ILE A 191 -14.59 -33.57 21.77
CA ILE A 191 -15.34 -32.35 22.07
C ILE A 191 -14.94 -31.23 21.15
N TYR A 192 -15.92 -30.58 20.54
CA TYR A 192 -15.75 -29.34 19.81
C TYR A 192 -15.78 -28.12 20.74
N LYS A 193 -14.68 -27.34 20.75
CA LYS A 193 -14.51 -26.20 21.65
C LYS A 193 -15.04 -24.87 21.09
N GLY A 194 -15.89 -24.93 20.08
CA GLY A 194 -16.40 -23.71 19.41
C GLY A 194 -15.49 -23.16 18.29
N THR A 195 -16.00 -22.16 17.61
CA THR A 195 -15.34 -21.52 16.44
C THR A 195 -14.93 -20.08 16.75
N MET A 196 -13.86 -19.60 16.11
CA MET A 196 -13.45 -18.19 16.11
C MET A 196 -13.76 -17.50 14.79
N GLY A 197 -14.21 -18.22 13.77
CA GLY A 197 -14.53 -17.65 12.47
C GLY A 197 -13.31 -17.11 11.72
N THR A 198 -12.12 -17.68 11.95
CA THR A 198 -10.90 -17.26 11.23
C THR A 198 -11.07 -17.48 9.74
N ALA A 199 -10.94 -16.39 8.96
CA ALA A 199 -11.20 -16.35 7.53
C ALA A 199 -10.15 -15.50 6.81
N ILE A 200 -9.94 -15.81 5.53
CA ILE A 200 -9.02 -15.10 4.64
C ILE A 200 -9.64 -14.96 3.26
N ILE A 201 -9.34 -13.86 2.60
CA ILE A 201 -9.75 -13.58 1.22
C ILE A 201 -8.60 -12.92 0.45
N LYS A 202 -8.51 -13.24 -0.83
CA LYS A 202 -7.70 -12.49 -1.80
C LYS A 202 -8.64 -11.59 -2.61
N VAL A 203 -8.24 -10.33 -2.81
CA VAL A 203 -8.94 -9.35 -3.63
C VAL A 203 -7.90 -8.74 -4.58
N PHE A 204 -7.82 -9.21 -5.81
CA PHE A 204 -6.73 -8.94 -6.75
C PHE A 204 -5.35 -9.21 -6.13
N GLY A 205 -4.55 -8.17 -5.89
CA GLY A 205 -3.25 -8.31 -5.22
C GLY A 205 -3.32 -8.30 -3.70
N LEU A 206 -4.42 -7.79 -3.14
CA LEU A 206 -4.57 -7.57 -1.70
C LEU A 206 -5.08 -8.84 -0.99
N THR A 207 -4.55 -9.11 0.18
CA THR A 207 -5.05 -10.16 1.09
C THR A 207 -5.71 -9.51 2.29
N GLY A 208 -6.92 -9.96 2.63
CA GLY A 208 -7.61 -9.61 3.86
C GLY A 208 -7.83 -10.85 4.73
N ALA A 209 -7.54 -10.78 6.03
CA ALA A 209 -7.79 -11.88 6.95
C ALA A 209 -8.32 -11.37 8.30
N SER A 210 -9.15 -12.20 8.95
CA SER A 210 -9.75 -11.87 10.25
C SER A 210 -9.88 -13.09 11.14
N THR A 211 -9.90 -12.87 12.45
CA THR A 211 -10.16 -13.90 13.46
C THR A 211 -10.90 -13.30 14.65
N GLY A 212 -11.75 -14.08 15.31
CA GLY A 212 -12.52 -13.65 16.47
C GLY A 212 -13.70 -12.74 16.12
N ASN A 213 -14.05 -11.86 17.04
CA ASN A 213 -15.20 -10.98 16.92
C ASN A 213 -14.79 -9.59 16.40
N ASN A 214 -15.54 -9.03 15.46
CA ASN A 214 -15.44 -7.65 15.04
C ASN A 214 -16.23 -6.72 15.98
N GLU A 215 -16.05 -5.41 15.85
CA GLU A 215 -16.73 -4.42 16.70
C GLU A 215 -18.25 -4.52 16.65
N ARG A 216 -18.81 -4.78 15.45
CA ARG A 216 -20.26 -4.93 15.29
C ARG A 216 -20.82 -6.05 16.16
N ILE A 217 -20.14 -7.20 16.22
CA ILE A 217 -20.56 -8.34 17.08
C ILE A 217 -20.43 -7.93 18.54
N LEU A 218 -19.31 -7.35 18.96
CA LEU A 218 -19.08 -6.93 20.34
C LEU A 218 -20.09 -5.86 20.80
N LYS A 219 -20.36 -4.86 19.97
CA LYS A 219 -21.38 -3.83 20.22
C LYS A 219 -22.78 -4.47 20.39
N SER A 220 -23.14 -5.41 19.51
CA SER A 220 -24.44 -6.10 19.58
C SER A 220 -24.62 -6.95 20.84
N LYS A 221 -23.52 -7.38 21.46
CA LYS A 221 -23.48 -8.20 22.68
C LYS A 221 -23.20 -7.38 23.94
N ASN A 222 -23.01 -6.05 23.81
CA ASN A 222 -22.63 -5.16 24.90
C ASN A 222 -21.32 -5.59 25.59
N ILE A 223 -20.36 -6.14 24.84
CA ILE A 223 -19.05 -6.54 25.36
C ILE A 223 -18.12 -5.34 25.23
N PRO A 224 -17.57 -4.81 26.35
CA PRO A 224 -16.64 -3.69 26.29
C PRO A 224 -15.31 -4.11 25.68
N TYR A 225 -14.73 -3.23 24.85
CA TYR A 225 -13.49 -3.50 24.16
C TYR A 225 -12.68 -2.22 23.95
N LYS A 226 -11.42 -2.38 23.58
CA LYS A 226 -10.50 -1.36 23.07
C LYS A 226 -9.99 -1.80 21.71
N VAL A 227 -9.56 -0.81 20.90
CA VAL A 227 -9.07 -1.03 19.54
C VAL A 227 -7.74 -0.30 19.37
N ILE A 228 -6.83 -0.95 18.67
CA ILE A 228 -5.62 -0.30 18.14
C ILE A 228 -5.45 -0.61 16.66
N TYR A 229 -4.72 0.29 15.97
CA TYR A 229 -4.32 0.15 14.58
C TYR A 229 -2.82 0.32 14.45
N LEU A 230 -2.21 -0.48 13.58
CA LEU A 230 -0.81 -0.33 13.23
C LEU A 230 -0.59 -0.63 11.75
N HIS A 231 0.47 -0.02 11.19
CA HIS A 231 0.83 -0.14 9.78
C HIS A 231 2.30 -0.56 9.62
N PRO A 232 2.65 -1.79 10.00
CA PRO A 232 4.00 -2.33 9.83
C PRO A 232 4.24 -2.75 8.37
N ASN A 233 5.51 -3.01 8.05
CA ASN A 233 5.85 -3.76 6.83
C ASN A 233 5.80 -5.26 7.10
N SER A 234 5.56 -6.04 6.05
CA SER A 234 5.55 -7.52 6.08
C SER A 234 6.90 -8.11 6.47
N SER A 235 8.00 -7.40 6.14
CA SER A 235 9.38 -7.77 6.42
C SER A 235 10.21 -6.50 6.72
N ALA A 236 11.53 -6.64 6.90
CA ALA A 236 12.41 -5.51 7.14
C ALA A 236 12.29 -4.49 5.99
N GLY A 237 11.93 -3.24 6.31
CA GLY A 237 11.59 -2.22 5.31
C GLY A 237 12.71 -1.84 4.33
N TYR A 238 13.97 -2.17 4.67
CA TYR A 238 15.13 -2.00 3.79
C TYR A 238 15.36 -3.22 2.87
N TYR A 239 14.60 -4.31 3.05
CA TYR A 239 14.75 -5.52 2.25
C TYR A 239 13.78 -5.48 1.04
N PRO A 240 14.25 -5.86 -0.17
CA PRO A 240 13.41 -5.87 -1.36
C PRO A 240 12.16 -6.73 -1.20
N GLY A 241 11.02 -6.22 -1.63
CA GLY A 241 9.73 -6.91 -1.52
C GLY A 241 9.00 -6.70 -0.20
N ALA A 242 9.53 -5.89 0.72
CA ALA A 242 8.79 -5.47 1.91
C ALA A 242 7.54 -4.68 1.48
N ALA A 243 6.37 -5.14 1.92
CA ALA A 243 5.08 -4.52 1.60
C ALA A 243 4.38 -4.05 2.88
N PRO A 244 3.71 -2.90 2.88
CA PRO A 244 2.96 -2.43 4.04
C PRO A 244 1.73 -3.32 4.27
N MET A 245 1.39 -3.52 5.54
CA MET A 245 0.12 -4.10 5.97
C MET A 245 -0.55 -3.21 7.02
N THR A 246 -1.83 -3.39 7.21
CA THR A 246 -2.60 -2.74 8.28
C THR A 246 -3.18 -3.83 9.16
N ILE A 247 -3.00 -3.71 10.45
CA ILE A 247 -3.56 -4.63 11.45
C ILE A 247 -4.43 -3.83 12.41
N LYS A 248 -5.62 -4.34 12.70
CA LYS A 248 -6.51 -3.91 13.76
C LYS A 248 -6.56 -5.01 14.80
N LEU A 249 -6.29 -4.68 16.06
CA LEU A 249 -6.40 -5.61 17.20
C LEU A 249 -7.49 -5.11 18.15
N ILE A 250 -8.37 -6.02 18.55
CA ILE A 250 -9.50 -5.76 19.46
C ILE A 250 -9.29 -6.59 20.74
N PHE A 251 -9.32 -5.94 21.88
CA PHE A 251 -9.07 -6.58 23.18
C PHE A 251 -9.87 -5.90 24.31
N ASN A 252 -10.00 -6.55 25.45
CA ASN A 252 -10.69 -5.99 26.62
C ASN A 252 -9.72 -5.29 27.60
N SER A 253 -10.26 -4.75 28.69
CA SER A 253 -9.48 -4.06 29.74
C SER A 253 -8.50 -4.97 30.50
N GLU A 254 -8.68 -6.27 30.44
CA GLU A 254 -7.81 -7.29 31.07
C GLU A 254 -6.72 -7.78 30.12
N GLY A 255 -6.71 -7.30 28.86
CA GLY A 255 -5.78 -7.72 27.84
C GLY A 255 -6.19 -8.98 27.07
N LYS A 256 -7.37 -9.56 27.32
CA LYS A 256 -7.87 -10.68 26.52
C LYS A 256 -8.13 -10.23 25.09
N ILE A 257 -7.58 -10.94 24.11
CA ILE A 257 -7.79 -10.66 22.69
C ILE A 257 -9.20 -11.13 22.30
N LEU A 258 -9.98 -10.25 21.70
CA LEU A 258 -11.36 -10.51 21.27
C LEU A 258 -11.45 -10.72 19.76
N GLY A 259 -10.56 -10.11 19.00
CA GLY A 259 -10.51 -10.24 17.55
C GLY A 259 -9.33 -9.50 16.93
N ALA A 260 -9.04 -9.85 15.69
CA ALA A 260 -8.05 -9.15 14.87
C ALA A 260 -8.45 -9.19 13.40
N GLN A 261 -8.04 -8.15 12.67
CA GLN A 261 -8.24 -8.01 11.23
C GLN A 261 -6.97 -7.45 10.61
N ALA A 262 -6.63 -7.92 9.42
CA ALA A 262 -5.45 -7.42 8.72
C ALA A 262 -5.69 -7.35 7.21
N PHE A 263 -5.11 -6.33 6.56
CA PHE A 263 -5.04 -6.16 5.12
C PHE A 263 -3.61 -5.85 4.69
N GLY A 264 -3.17 -6.43 3.59
CA GLY A 264 -1.84 -6.21 3.01
C GLY A 264 -1.57 -7.14 1.83
N TYR A 265 -0.42 -6.97 1.20
CA TYR A 265 -0.07 -7.76 0.01
C TYR A 265 0.76 -9.01 0.34
N VAL A 266 1.46 -9.04 1.47
CA VAL A 266 2.36 -10.15 1.85
C VAL A 266 2.28 -10.41 3.34
N GLY A 267 2.16 -11.69 3.75
CA GLY A 267 2.31 -12.14 5.12
C GLY A 267 1.18 -11.77 6.09
N VAL A 268 0.00 -11.46 5.58
CA VAL A 268 -1.22 -11.20 6.36
C VAL A 268 -1.71 -12.47 7.05
N ASP A 269 -1.71 -13.58 6.31
CA ASP A 269 -2.06 -14.92 6.77
C ASP A 269 -1.27 -15.33 8.01
N LYS A 270 0.06 -15.23 7.96
CA LYS A 270 0.95 -15.55 9.09
C LYS A 270 0.54 -14.79 10.36
N ARG A 271 0.30 -13.46 10.25
CA ARG A 271 0.01 -12.62 11.43
C ARG A 271 -1.35 -12.89 12.04
N ILE A 272 -2.35 -13.14 11.20
CA ILE A 272 -3.67 -13.53 11.71
C ILE A 272 -3.63 -14.94 12.30
N ASP A 273 -2.87 -15.87 11.75
CA ASP A 273 -2.71 -17.20 12.32
C ASP A 273 -1.97 -17.17 13.66
N ASP A 274 -0.89 -16.40 13.80
CA ASP A 274 -0.18 -16.21 15.08
C ASP A 274 -1.12 -15.66 16.17
N ILE A 275 -1.94 -14.65 15.83
CA ILE A 275 -2.95 -14.10 16.76
C ILE A 275 -4.04 -15.13 17.07
N ALA A 276 -4.56 -15.84 16.05
CA ALA A 276 -5.60 -16.85 16.24
C ALA A 276 -5.13 -18.01 17.13
N VAL A 277 -3.87 -18.44 16.97
CA VAL A 277 -3.27 -19.47 17.85
C VAL A 277 -3.17 -18.95 19.27
N THR A 278 -2.68 -17.73 19.48
CA THR A 278 -2.60 -17.11 20.81
C THR A 278 -3.99 -17.03 21.46
N MET A 279 -5.01 -16.55 20.74
CA MET A 279 -6.40 -16.50 21.20
C MET A 279 -6.93 -17.90 21.57
N ARG A 280 -6.66 -18.91 20.73
CA ARG A 280 -7.15 -20.29 20.93
C ARG A 280 -6.56 -20.95 22.18
N LEU A 281 -5.33 -20.60 22.52
CA LEU A 281 -4.63 -21.09 23.72
C LEU A 281 -4.97 -20.28 24.98
N GLY A 282 -5.81 -19.24 24.86
CA GLY A 282 -6.21 -18.38 25.99
C GLY A 282 -5.21 -17.27 26.30
N GLY A 283 -4.28 -17.00 25.40
CA GLY A 283 -3.31 -15.92 25.53
C GLY A 283 -3.95 -14.53 25.41
N THR A 284 -3.16 -13.55 25.81
CA THR A 284 -3.52 -12.14 25.94
C THR A 284 -2.64 -11.26 25.05
N ILE A 285 -2.87 -9.94 25.07
CA ILE A 285 -1.99 -8.99 24.42
C ILE A 285 -0.55 -9.02 24.96
N TYR A 286 -0.37 -9.41 26.23
CA TYR A 286 0.95 -9.53 26.85
C TYR A 286 1.72 -10.72 26.28
N ASP A 287 1.03 -11.85 26.00
CA ASP A 287 1.65 -12.99 25.34
C ASP A 287 2.12 -12.64 23.94
N LEU A 288 1.41 -11.76 23.21
CA LEU A 288 1.87 -11.28 21.89
C LEU A 288 3.23 -10.55 21.98
N THR A 289 3.55 -9.90 23.10
CA THR A 289 4.84 -9.21 23.29
C THR A 289 6.00 -10.19 23.46
N GLU A 290 5.73 -11.40 23.99
CA GLU A 290 6.71 -12.41 24.34
C GLU A 290 6.93 -13.48 23.25
N LEU A 291 6.11 -13.46 22.16
CA LEU A 291 6.26 -14.45 21.09
C LEU A 291 7.63 -14.31 20.41
N GLU A 292 8.39 -15.40 20.40
CA GLU A 292 9.60 -15.54 19.59
C GLU A 292 9.24 -16.05 18.20
N LEU A 293 9.01 -15.12 17.27
CA LEU A 293 8.61 -15.44 15.90
C LEU A 293 9.83 -15.50 14.97
N ALA A 294 9.76 -16.37 13.95
CA ALA A 294 10.84 -16.57 13.01
C ALA A 294 11.21 -15.27 12.27
N TYR A 295 12.46 -14.84 12.41
CA TYR A 295 12.98 -13.63 11.82
C TYR A 295 14.23 -13.87 10.96
N ALA A 296 14.16 -13.36 9.76
CA ALA A 296 15.28 -12.91 8.93
C ALA A 296 14.75 -11.82 8.01
N PRO A 297 15.58 -10.89 7.48
CA PRO A 297 15.10 -9.73 6.71
C PRO A 297 14.08 -10.02 5.60
N PRO A 298 14.15 -11.16 4.84
CA PRO A 298 13.16 -11.50 3.82
C PRO A 298 11.78 -11.91 4.36
N TYR A 299 11.70 -12.35 5.63
CA TYR A 299 10.49 -13.00 6.18
C TYR A 299 9.73 -12.14 7.18
N SER A 300 10.44 -11.27 7.92
CA SER A 300 9.85 -10.44 8.95
C SER A 300 10.76 -9.25 9.32
N SER A 301 10.34 -8.48 10.31
CA SER A 301 11.17 -7.53 11.05
C SER A 301 11.57 -8.14 12.38
N ALA A 302 12.66 -7.66 12.99
CA ALA A 302 13.09 -8.10 14.33
C ALA A 302 12.00 -7.88 15.40
N LYS A 303 11.17 -6.83 15.24
CA LYS A 303 9.86 -6.71 15.88
C LYS A 303 8.83 -7.14 14.87
N ASP A 304 8.31 -8.37 15.00
CA ASP A 304 7.24 -8.83 14.13
C ASP A 304 5.99 -7.94 14.32
N PRO A 305 5.18 -7.72 13.27
CA PRO A 305 3.90 -7.03 13.37
C PRO A 305 3.00 -7.48 14.53
N VAL A 306 3.05 -8.77 14.89
CA VAL A 306 2.29 -9.33 16.03
C VAL A 306 2.85 -8.83 17.37
N ASN A 307 4.18 -8.83 17.55
CA ASN A 307 4.80 -8.24 18.74
C ASN A 307 4.49 -6.75 18.84
N MET A 308 4.55 -6.02 17.71
CA MET A 308 4.21 -4.59 17.68
C MET A 308 2.77 -4.34 18.11
N ALA A 309 1.82 -5.18 17.70
CA ALA A 309 0.42 -5.10 18.13
C ALA A 309 0.32 -5.27 19.66
N GLY A 310 1.01 -6.24 20.24
CA GLY A 310 1.11 -6.46 21.69
C GLY A 310 1.67 -5.22 22.41
N PHE A 311 2.79 -4.67 21.97
CA PHE A 311 3.41 -3.49 22.59
C PHE A 311 2.52 -2.25 22.56
N ILE A 312 1.83 -2.01 21.43
CA ILE A 312 0.90 -0.87 21.32
C ILE A 312 -0.29 -1.06 22.25
N ALA A 313 -0.88 -2.26 22.26
CA ALA A 313 -2.01 -2.58 23.13
C ALA A 313 -1.64 -2.45 24.62
N GLU A 314 -0.46 -2.93 25.04
CA GLU A 314 0.08 -2.74 26.37
C GLU A 314 0.24 -1.27 26.74
N ASN A 315 0.82 -0.46 25.83
CA ASN A 315 0.97 0.98 26.07
C ASN A 315 -0.38 1.68 26.30
N VAL A 316 -1.42 1.26 25.58
CA VAL A 316 -2.79 1.77 25.76
C VAL A 316 -3.38 1.33 27.09
N LEU A 317 -3.25 0.05 27.48
CA LEU A 317 -3.80 -0.45 28.74
C LEU A 317 -3.10 0.13 29.96
N THR A 318 -1.79 0.30 29.89
CA THR A 318 -0.99 0.86 31.00
C THR A 318 -1.00 2.38 31.06
N GLY A 319 -1.75 3.05 30.16
CA GLY A 319 -1.84 4.52 30.10
C GLY A 319 -0.54 5.19 29.62
N LYS A 320 0.43 4.43 29.09
CA LYS A 320 1.63 4.98 28.47
C LYS A 320 1.29 5.75 27.18
N ASP A 321 0.23 5.32 26.46
CA ASP A 321 -0.33 6.02 25.31
C ASP A 321 -1.85 6.23 25.51
N GLU A 322 -2.28 7.49 25.69
CA GLU A 322 -3.68 7.84 25.61
C GLU A 322 -4.03 8.11 24.15
N ILE A 323 -4.97 7.36 23.64
CA ILE A 323 -5.33 7.39 22.21
C ILE A 323 -6.67 8.08 21.98
N ILE A 324 -6.83 8.57 20.76
CA ILE A 324 -8.12 8.95 20.17
C ILE A 324 -8.33 8.12 18.92
N LEU A 325 -9.57 7.66 18.69
CA LEU A 325 -9.93 6.90 17.51
C LEU A 325 -10.19 7.83 16.31
N PRO A 326 -10.00 7.36 15.06
CA PRO A 326 -10.30 8.16 13.86
C PRO A 326 -11.75 8.67 13.80
N GLU A 327 -12.72 7.91 14.28
CA GLU A 327 -14.14 8.27 14.33
C GLU A 327 -14.45 9.39 15.34
N ASP A 328 -13.66 9.49 16.41
CA ASP A 328 -13.88 10.47 17.48
C ASP A 328 -13.27 11.85 17.16
N ILE A 329 -12.30 11.90 16.24
CA ILE A 329 -11.54 13.13 15.99
C ILE A 329 -12.41 14.24 15.36
N ASP A 330 -13.38 13.87 14.54
CA ASP A 330 -14.28 14.85 13.92
C ASP A 330 -15.34 15.36 14.90
N ASN A 331 -15.68 14.57 15.92
CA ASN A 331 -16.66 14.89 16.96
C ASN A 331 -16.06 15.68 18.13
N ARG A 332 -14.76 16.03 18.06
CA ARG A 332 -14.06 16.76 19.12
C ARG A 332 -14.63 18.16 19.35
N ASP A 333 -14.54 18.67 20.55
CA ASP A 333 -14.79 20.09 20.84
C ASP A 333 -13.61 20.95 20.33
N LYS A 334 -13.79 21.61 19.18
CA LYS A 334 -12.76 22.45 18.54
C LYS A 334 -12.26 23.60 19.45
N ASN A 335 -13.03 24.04 20.41
CA ASN A 335 -12.63 25.11 21.34
C ASN A 335 -11.71 24.61 22.45
N LYS A 336 -11.85 23.33 22.83
CA LYS A 336 -11.10 22.68 23.92
C LYS A 336 -9.94 21.82 23.44
N THR A 337 -9.78 21.67 22.12
CA THR A 337 -8.75 20.81 21.53
C THR A 337 -7.90 21.56 20.53
N GLN A 338 -6.65 21.13 20.37
CA GLN A 338 -5.72 21.59 19.33
C GLN A 338 -5.13 20.38 18.63
N ILE A 339 -5.17 20.35 17.29
CA ILE A 339 -4.60 19.26 16.49
C ILE A 339 -3.19 19.63 16.04
N ILE A 340 -2.23 18.73 16.28
CA ILE A 340 -0.84 18.89 15.89
C ILE A 340 -0.44 17.76 14.93
N ASP A 341 -0.03 18.13 13.71
CA ASP A 341 0.57 17.24 12.74
C ASP A 341 2.08 17.22 12.95
N VAL A 342 2.62 16.07 13.37
CA VAL A 342 4.07 15.93 13.62
C VAL A 342 4.82 15.35 12.42
N ARG A 343 4.20 15.29 11.24
CA ARG A 343 4.83 14.93 9.99
C ARG A 343 5.71 16.06 9.46
N THR A 344 6.51 15.76 8.47
CA THR A 344 7.27 16.79 7.74
C THR A 344 6.33 17.74 6.99
N GLU A 345 6.82 18.94 6.64
CA GLU A 345 6.06 19.91 5.85
C GLU A 345 5.63 19.34 4.50
N LEU A 346 6.51 18.53 3.86
CA LEU A 346 6.20 17.86 2.60
C LEU A 346 5.06 16.83 2.74
N GLU A 347 5.05 16.05 3.82
CA GLU A 347 3.93 15.13 4.07
C GLU A 347 2.62 15.89 4.31
N CYS A 348 2.68 17.06 4.95
CA CYS A 348 1.53 17.93 5.16
C CYS A 348 1.00 18.58 3.87
N SER A 349 1.88 18.95 2.95
CA SER A 349 1.47 19.53 1.66
C SER A 349 0.69 18.56 0.79
N ASN A 350 0.94 17.23 0.97
CA ASN A 350 0.20 16.15 0.29
C ASN A 350 -1.15 15.81 0.95
N GLY A 351 -1.61 16.63 1.88
CA GLY A 351 -2.88 16.48 2.59
C GLY A 351 -2.69 16.41 4.11
N ARG A 352 -3.60 17.08 4.85
CA ARG A 352 -3.60 17.14 6.31
C ARG A 352 -5.03 17.21 6.84
N MET A 353 -5.20 16.98 8.13
CA MET A 353 -6.49 17.21 8.79
C MET A 353 -6.82 18.70 8.85
N GLU A 354 -8.09 19.03 8.66
CA GLU A 354 -8.58 20.39 8.76
C GLU A 354 -8.29 21.00 10.15
N GLY A 355 -7.72 22.18 10.17
CA GLY A 355 -7.36 22.91 11.39
C GLY A 355 -6.12 22.38 12.12
N ALA A 356 -5.38 21.43 11.54
CA ALA A 356 -4.13 20.94 12.12
C ALA A 356 -2.98 21.95 11.93
N VAL A 357 -2.24 22.19 13.02
CA VAL A 357 -0.99 22.95 13.01
C VAL A 357 0.16 21.98 12.78
N ASN A 358 1.03 22.25 11.81
CA ASN A 358 2.19 21.41 11.54
C ASN A 358 3.37 21.82 12.43
N ILE A 359 3.80 20.90 13.27
CA ILE A 359 5.03 21.00 14.07
C ILE A 359 5.77 19.67 13.93
N PRO A 360 6.70 19.54 12.98
CA PRO A 360 7.45 18.31 12.79
C PRO A 360 8.07 17.78 14.10
N LEU A 361 8.08 16.46 14.29
CA LEU A 361 8.54 15.81 15.53
C LEU A 361 9.90 16.34 16.01
N VAL A 362 10.81 16.63 15.09
CA VAL A 362 12.14 17.17 15.42
C VAL A 362 12.09 18.54 16.09
N ASN A 363 11.04 19.31 15.80
CA ASN A 363 10.85 20.67 16.31
C ASN A 363 9.93 20.72 17.54
N ILE A 364 9.33 19.60 17.97
CA ILE A 364 8.31 19.60 19.03
C ILE A 364 8.84 20.17 20.36
N ARG A 365 10.10 19.90 20.72
CA ARG A 365 10.71 20.40 21.97
C ARG A 365 10.96 21.88 21.94
N THR A 366 11.35 22.45 20.81
CA THR A 366 11.65 23.89 20.68
C THR A 366 10.38 24.73 20.53
N LYS A 367 9.32 24.16 19.93
CA LYS A 367 8.06 24.85 19.64
C LYS A 367 6.93 24.53 20.62
N MET A 368 7.17 23.68 21.64
CA MET A 368 6.11 23.35 22.60
C MET A 368 5.57 24.53 23.40
N ASN A 369 6.34 25.62 23.54
CA ASN A 369 5.90 26.82 24.20
C ASN A 369 4.85 27.64 23.39
N GLU A 370 4.70 27.32 22.10
CA GLU A 370 3.67 27.91 21.23
C GLU A 370 2.30 27.23 21.41
N LEU A 371 2.27 26.08 22.14
CA LEU A 371 1.06 25.30 22.36
C LEU A 371 0.27 25.79 23.56
N ASP A 372 -1.06 25.79 23.44
CA ASP A 372 -1.99 26.20 24.50
C ASP A 372 -2.17 25.07 25.53
N LYS A 373 -1.59 25.23 26.73
CA LYS A 373 -1.70 24.24 27.82
C LYS A 373 -3.12 24.11 28.41
N SER A 374 -4.02 25.05 28.13
CA SER A 374 -5.41 24.94 28.57
C SER A 374 -6.22 23.97 27.73
N LYS A 375 -5.75 23.62 26.52
CA LYS A 375 -6.41 22.72 25.58
C LYS A 375 -5.84 21.33 25.64
N GLU A 376 -6.68 20.33 25.33
CA GLU A 376 -6.20 18.97 25.03
C GLU A 376 -5.55 18.93 23.65
N ILE A 377 -4.34 18.41 23.57
CA ILE A 377 -3.60 18.30 22.33
C ILE A 377 -3.86 16.94 21.69
N LEU A 378 -4.27 16.93 20.44
CA LEU A 378 -4.45 15.74 19.64
C LEU A 378 -3.30 15.68 18.64
N VAL A 379 -2.36 14.75 18.83
CA VAL A 379 -1.22 14.61 17.93
C VAL A 379 -1.44 13.48 16.93
N TYR A 380 -0.95 13.65 15.72
CA TYR A 380 -0.90 12.58 14.73
C TYR A 380 0.33 12.65 13.84
N CYS A 381 0.70 11.50 13.28
CA CYS A 381 1.64 11.40 12.18
C CYS A 381 1.06 10.50 11.08
N GLN A 382 1.87 10.00 10.16
CA GLN A 382 1.37 9.16 9.06
C GLN A 382 0.77 7.83 9.53
N VAL A 383 1.41 7.12 10.49
CA VAL A 383 1.07 5.74 10.88
C VAL A 383 1.00 5.50 12.41
N GLY A 384 1.09 6.56 13.24
CA GLY A 384 0.94 6.50 14.71
C GLY A 384 2.23 6.60 15.51
N LEU A 385 3.38 6.09 15.05
CA LEU A 385 4.63 6.01 15.85
C LEU A 385 5.20 7.39 16.22
N ARG A 386 5.38 8.30 15.27
CA ARG A 386 5.88 9.67 15.56
C ARG A 386 4.90 10.43 16.45
N GLY A 387 3.58 10.19 16.27
CA GLY A 387 2.51 10.72 17.12
C GLY A 387 2.67 10.26 18.57
N TYR A 388 2.88 8.95 18.79
CA TYR A 388 3.16 8.39 20.12
C TYR A 388 4.41 9.05 20.77
N ILE A 389 5.51 9.18 20.03
CA ILE A 389 6.73 9.83 20.54
C ILE A 389 6.45 11.29 20.94
N ALA A 390 5.75 12.04 20.09
CA ALA A 390 5.37 13.43 20.38
C ALA A 390 4.46 13.52 21.60
N ALA A 391 3.46 12.63 21.71
CA ALA A 391 2.57 12.57 22.88
C ALA A 391 3.35 12.34 24.16
N ARG A 392 4.34 11.43 24.16
CA ARG A 392 5.21 11.16 25.30
C ARG A 392 6.03 12.38 25.71
N ILE A 393 6.59 13.10 24.74
CA ILE A 393 7.37 14.34 24.98
C ILE A 393 6.50 15.43 25.60
N LEU A 394 5.32 15.69 25.01
CA LEU A 394 4.41 16.73 25.46
C LEU A 394 3.81 16.42 26.85
N ARG A 395 3.43 15.16 27.11
CA ARG A 395 2.92 14.74 28.42
C ARG A 395 3.98 14.89 29.51
N ALA A 396 5.24 14.54 29.23
CA ALA A 396 6.35 14.78 30.16
C ALA A 396 6.56 16.26 30.47
N SER A 397 6.07 17.16 29.58
CA SER A 397 6.11 18.62 29.75
C SER A 397 4.81 19.22 30.33
N GLY A 398 3.90 18.34 30.82
CA GLY A 398 2.68 18.74 31.53
C GLY A 398 1.48 19.08 30.65
N PHE A 399 1.50 18.69 29.35
CA PHE A 399 0.33 18.85 28.47
C PHE A 399 -0.62 17.65 28.60
N LYS A 400 -1.92 17.90 28.41
CA LYS A 400 -2.91 16.85 28.16
C LYS A 400 -2.85 16.47 26.69
N VAL A 401 -2.53 15.22 26.38
CA VAL A 401 -2.26 14.81 25.00
C VAL A 401 -2.88 13.44 24.71
N LYS A 402 -3.54 13.33 23.56
CA LYS A 402 -3.93 12.05 22.96
C LYS A 402 -3.28 11.87 21.61
N ASN A 403 -2.86 10.63 21.33
CA ASN A 403 -2.31 10.22 20.04
C ASN A 403 -3.42 9.63 19.16
N LEU A 404 -3.55 10.10 17.92
CA LEU A 404 -4.42 9.46 16.94
C LEU A 404 -3.84 8.09 16.56
N ILE A 405 -4.47 7.04 17.04
CA ILE A 405 -4.03 5.68 16.78
C ILE A 405 -4.11 5.36 15.27
N GLY A 406 -3.06 4.71 14.73
CA GLY A 406 -2.95 4.45 13.29
C GLY A 406 -2.68 5.69 12.42
N GLY A 407 -2.73 6.90 12.98
CA GLY A 407 -2.36 8.16 12.35
C GLY A 407 -3.23 8.57 11.16
N TYR A 408 -2.67 9.44 10.31
CA TYR A 408 -3.36 10.00 9.14
C TYR A 408 -3.81 8.94 8.13
N LYS A 409 -3.05 7.85 8.00
CA LYS A 409 -3.40 6.74 7.10
C LYS A 409 -4.71 6.07 7.50
N THR A 410 -4.89 5.72 8.78
CA THR A 410 -6.16 5.13 9.25
C THR A 410 -7.30 6.13 9.13
N TYR A 411 -7.07 7.41 9.49
CA TYR A 411 -8.08 8.46 9.36
C TYR A 411 -8.56 8.63 7.91
N THR A 412 -7.65 8.72 6.94
CA THR A 412 -8.04 8.87 5.52
C THR A 412 -8.74 7.64 4.97
N MET A 413 -8.26 6.43 5.35
CA MET A 413 -8.90 5.19 4.92
C MET A 413 -10.31 5.05 5.51
N SER A 414 -10.54 5.42 6.77
CA SER A 414 -11.88 5.38 7.37
C SER A 414 -12.88 6.36 6.73
N LYS A 415 -12.40 7.34 5.96
CA LYS A 415 -13.22 8.28 5.18
C LYS A 415 -13.42 7.87 3.72
N PHE A 416 -12.78 6.78 3.31
CA PHE A 416 -12.93 6.29 1.95
C PHE A 416 -14.40 5.93 1.66
N LYS A 417 -14.88 6.35 0.50
CA LYS A 417 -16.17 5.96 -0.07
C LYS A 417 -15.95 5.60 -1.52
N PRO A 418 -16.52 4.49 -1.99
CA PRO A 418 -16.48 4.17 -3.42
C PRO A 418 -17.08 5.29 -4.28
N ARG A 419 -16.57 5.43 -5.49
CA ARG A 419 -17.09 6.37 -6.49
C ARG A 419 -18.47 5.93 -6.97
N ASP A 420 -19.28 6.89 -7.39
CA ASP A 420 -20.59 6.59 -7.97
C ASP A 420 -20.45 5.84 -9.31
N VAL A 421 -21.25 4.81 -9.48
CA VAL A 421 -21.21 3.88 -10.63
C VAL A 421 -22.27 4.24 -11.63
N VAL A 422 -21.89 4.43 -12.89
CA VAL A 422 -22.80 4.54 -14.04
C VAL A 422 -22.55 3.36 -14.98
N MET A 423 -23.60 2.60 -15.30
CA MET A 423 -23.50 1.43 -16.15
C MET A 423 -24.76 1.33 -17.01
N ASN A 424 -24.64 1.56 -18.30
CA ASN A 424 -25.74 1.52 -19.24
C ASN A 424 -25.38 0.74 -20.51
N LYS A 425 -26.38 0.44 -21.36
CA LYS A 425 -26.21 -0.40 -22.55
C LYS A 425 -25.28 0.19 -23.60
N GLN A 426 -25.19 1.53 -23.71
CA GLN A 426 -24.50 2.23 -24.79
C GLN A 426 -23.06 2.60 -24.43
N PHE A 427 -22.75 2.72 -23.13
CA PHE A 427 -21.44 3.13 -22.63
C PHE A 427 -20.88 2.08 -21.68
N PRO A 428 -19.57 1.80 -21.75
CA PRO A 428 -18.90 0.98 -20.74
C PRO A 428 -19.11 1.60 -19.36
N MET A 429 -19.02 0.79 -18.31
CA MET A 429 -19.10 1.27 -16.94
C MET A 429 -18.12 2.42 -16.71
N ASP A 430 -18.62 3.53 -16.20
CA ASP A 430 -17.84 4.69 -15.82
C ASP A 430 -17.95 4.91 -14.31
N LEU A 431 -16.82 5.25 -13.70
CA LEU A 431 -16.73 5.67 -12.30
C LEU A 431 -16.58 7.18 -12.32
N LYS A 432 -17.62 7.89 -11.91
CA LYS A 432 -17.57 9.36 -11.81
C LYS A 432 -16.37 9.82 -11.01
N GLU A 433 -15.71 10.87 -11.47
CA GLU A 433 -14.61 11.47 -10.74
C GLU A 433 -15.04 11.84 -9.32
N ARG A 434 -14.13 11.69 -8.35
CA ARG A 434 -14.37 12.14 -6.98
C ARG A 434 -14.46 13.66 -6.98
N GLU A 435 -15.54 14.21 -6.44
CA GLU A 435 -15.56 15.63 -6.09
C GLU A 435 -14.49 15.87 -5.02
N VAL A 436 -13.35 16.39 -5.46
CA VAL A 436 -12.34 16.89 -4.55
C VAL A 436 -12.85 18.23 -4.04
N SER A 437 -13.31 18.29 -2.82
CA SER A 437 -13.59 19.54 -2.14
C SER A 437 -12.28 20.27 -1.81
N VAL A 438 -11.64 20.79 -2.84
CA VAL A 438 -10.62 21.82 -2.74
C VAL A 438 -11.18 23.02 -3.50
N SER A 439 -11.50 24.07 -2.76
CA SER A 439 -11.81 25.37 -3.29
C SER A 439 -10.63 25.91 -4.11
N LEU A 440 -10.67 25.65 -5.42
CA LEU A 440 -9.89 26.33 -6.44
C LEU A 440 -10.87 26.70 -7.55
N GLU A 441 -11.67 27.75 -7.31
CA GLU A 441 -12.26 28.51 -8.38
C GLU A 441 -11.14 29.30 -9.06
N SER A 442 -10.69 28.82 -10.20
CA SER A 442 -10.31 29.63 -11.38
C SER A 442 -9.65 28.72 -12.42
N ASN A 443 -10.18 28.76 -13.65
CA ASN A 443 -9.67 28.27 -14.94
C ASN A 443 -10.24 26.93 -15.45
N LEU A 444 -11.55 26.91 -15.69
CA LEU A 444 -12.24 25.79 -16.37
C LEU A 444 -12.47 25.98 -17.89
N ASN A 445 -11.79 26.91 -18.55
CA ASN A 445 -12.07 27.20 -19.99
C ASN A 445 -10.97 26.83 -20.99
N GLU A 446 -9.85 26.22 -20.58
CA GLU A 446 -8.80 25.81 -21.54
C GLU A 446 -8.65 24.29 -21.78
N TYR A 447 -9.43 23.44 -21.11
CA TYR A 447 -9.27 21.97 -21.11
C TYR A 447 -10.08 21.21 -22.17
N GLY A 448 -10.90 21.88 -22.97
CA GLY A 448 -11.86 21.23 -23.87
C GLY A 448 -11.26 20.47 -25.06
N GLU A 449 -10.25 21.01 -25.72
CA GLU A 449 -9.76 20.45 -27.00
C GLU A 449 -8.81 19.26 -26.86
N ALA A 450 -7.94 19.25 -25.86
CA ALA A 450 -6.97 18.17 -25.65
C ALA A 450 -7.63 16.88 -25.11
N ALA A 451 -8.66 17.02 -24.27
CA ALA A 451 -9.45 15.88 -23.79
C ALA A 451 -10.31 15.25 -24.92
N GLU A 452 -10.75 16.04 -25.90
CA GLU A 452 -11.44 15.53 -27.10
C GLU A 452 -10.49 14.82 -28.08
N ALA A 453 -9.27 15.32 -28.27
CA ALA A 453 -8.26 14.67 -29.10
C ALA A 453 -7.85 13.29 -28.54
N TYR A 454 -7.70 13.16 -27.23
CA TYR A 454 -7.43 11.89 -26.55
C TYR A 454 -8.58 10.88 -26.73
N LYS A 455 -9.84 11.31 -26.58
CA LYS A 455 -11.03 10.45 -26.78
C LYS A 455 -11.11 9.88 -28.19
N LYS A 456 -10.47 10.53 -29.16
CA LYS A 456 -10.33 10.07 -30.56
C LYS A 456 -9.08 9.22 -30.80
N GLY A 457 -8.26 8.91 -29.76
CA GLY A 457 -7.06 8.11 -29.87
C GLY A 457 -5.86 8.81 -30.53
N HIS A 458 -5.88 10.14 -30.59
CA HIS A 458 -4.80 10.94 -31.18
C HIS A 458 -3.61 11.09 -30.21
N PHE A 459 -2.42 10.92 -30.71
CA PHE A 459 -1.15 11.24 -30.04
C PHE A 459 -0.13 11.65 -31.12
N ASP A 460 0.76 12.56 -30.74
CA ASP A 460 1.72 13.15 -31.69
C ASP A 460 3.00 12.30 -31.74
N LYS A 461 3.42 11.74 -30.60
CA LYS A 461 4.58 10.86 -30.50
C LYS A 461 4.25 9.59 -29.71
N ASN A 462 4.80 8.45 -30.16
CA ASN A 462 4.64 7.16 -29.46
C ASN A 462 6.01 6.58 -29.16
N ILE A 463 6.25 6.22 -27.90
CA ILE A 463 7.49 5.59 -27.47
C ILE A 463 7.22 4.25 -26.81
N ASP A 464 8.07 3.28 -27.12
CA ASP A 464 8.10 2.00 -26.48
C ASP A 464 9.29 1.96 -25.49
N ALA A 465 8.96 1.89 -24.21
CA ALA A 465 9.87 1.73 -23.08
C ALA A 465 9.76 0.35 -22.45
N CYS A 466 9.13 -0.61 -23.15
CA CYS A 466 9.05 -1.99 -22.68
C CYS A 466 10.45 -2.61 -22.57
N GLY A 467 10.63 -3.42 -21.52
CA GLY A 467 11.92 -4.05 -21.23
C GLY A 467 12.94 -3.13 -20.53
N LEU A 468 12.65 -1.84 -20.37
CA LEU A 468 13.44 -0.97 -19.50
C LEU A 468 12.96 -1.13 -18.05
N CYS A 469 13.91 -1.20 -17.12
CA CYS A 469 13.63 -1.18 -15.67
C CYS A 469 13.87 0.24 -15.12
N CYS A 470 13.20 0.57 -14.01
CA CYS A 470 13.38 1.85 -13.30
C CYS A 470 14.88 2.21 -13.15
N PRO A 471 15.31 3.47 -13.48
CA PRO A 471 14.53 4.62 -13.92
C PRO A 471 14.37 4.75 -15.45
N GLY A 472 14.73 3.72 -16.21
CA GLY A 472 14.80 3.73 -17.68
C GLY A 472 13.56 4.30 -18.39
N PRO A 473 12.31 3.85 -18.04
CA PRO A 473 11.11 4.42 -18.66
C PRO A 473 10.96 5.92 -18.44
N LEU A 474 11.20 6.44 -17.23
CA LEU A 474 11.13 7.88 -16.95
C LEU A 474 12.22 8.68 -17.67
N MET A 475 13.43 8.14 -17.74
CA MET A 475 14.53 8.78 -18.49
C MET A 475 14.17 8.90 -19.98
N ARG A 476 13.56 7.86 -20.54
CA ARG A 476 13.10 7.86 -21.92
C ARG A 476 12.00 8.89 -22.15
N VAL A 477 11.00 8.95 -21.28
CA VAL A 477 9.94 9.98 -21.32
C VAL A 477 10.54 11.38 -21.25
N ASN A 478 11.45 11.60 -20.29
CA ASN A 478 12.08 12.92 -20.12
C ASN A 478 12.87 13.37 -21.35
N SER A 479 13.61 12.47 -21.99
CA SER A 479 14.33 12.77 -23.23
C SER A 479 13.37 13.09 -24.37
N ASP A 480 12.39 12.22 -24.62
CA ASP A 480 11.52 12.33 -25.79
C ASP A 480 10.53 13.51 -25.71
N ILE A 481 10.09 13.89 -24.49
CA ILE A 481 9.17 15.03 -24.31
C ILE A 481 9.87 16.39 -24.47
N GLN A 482 11.19 16.43 -24.24
CA GLN A 482 11.95 17.67 -24.46
C GLN A 482 11.94 18.10 -25.93
N ASP A 483 11.94 17.13 -26.84
CA ASP A 483 11.95 17.35 -28.29
C ASP A 483 10.56 17.66 -28.90
N MET A 484 9.49 17.63 -28.08
CA MET A 484 8.12 17.89 -28.52
C MET A 484 7.76 19.37 -28.36
N GLU A 485 6.70 19.81 -29.05
CA GLU A 485 6.13 21.16 -28.87
C GLU A 485 5.12 21.18 -27.70
N GLU A 486 4.87 22.38 -27.17
CA GLU A 486 3.90 22.58 -26.10
C GLU A 486 2.48 22.20 -26.58
N GLY A 487 1.78 21.42 -25.77
CA GLY A 487 0.43 20.91 -26.08
C GLY A 487 0.40 19.58 -26.83
N GLU A 488 1.52 19.10 -27.38
CA GLU A 488 1.60 17.76 -28.01
C GLU A 488 1.46 16.64 -27.01
N ILE A 489 0.90 15.51 -27.45
CA ILE A 489 0.60 14.34 -26.65
C ILE A 489 1.59 13.21 -26.91
N LEU A 490 2.31 12.80 -25.86
CA LEU A 490 3.20 11.64 -25.86
C LEU A 490 2.46 10.40 -25.34
N LYS A 491 2.42 9.34 -26.15
CA LYS A 491 2.01 8.02 -25.70
C LYS A 491 3.24 7.19 -25.33
N VAL A 492 3.21 6.59 -24.13
CA VAL A 492 4.30 5.75 -23.60
C VAL A 492 3.76 4.38 -23.26
N THR A 493 4.48 3.33 -23.69
CA THR A 493 4.22 1.95 -23.23
C THR A 493 5.44 1.47 -22.47
N ALA A 494 5.26 0.96 -21.23
CA ALA A 494 6.33 0.43 -20.38
C ALA A 494 5.89 -0.87 -19.71
N SER A 495 6.84 -1.79 -19.51
CA SER A 495 6.59 -3.06 -18.81
C SER A 495 6.96 -3.03 -17.31
N ASP A 496 7.62 -1.97 -16.86
CA ASP A 496 7.98 -1.78 -15.45
C ASP A 496 6.75 -1.36 -14.64
N GLN A 497 6.37 -2.15 -13.63
CA GLN A 497 5.17 -1.89 -12.83
C GLN A 497 5.29 -0.64 -11.94
N GLY A 498 6.51 -0.25 -11.55
CA GLY A 498 6.79 0.99 -10.83
C GLY A 498 6.45 2.24 -11.65
N PHE A 499 6.59 2.16 -12.98
CA PHE A 499 6.30 3.27 -13.88
C PHE A 499 4.87 3.82 -13.73
N TYR A 500 3.91 3.01 -13.29
CA TYR A 500 2.51 3.44 -13.12
C TYR A 500 2.36 4.58 -12.11
N GLU A 501 3.03 4.52 -10.97
CA GLU A 501 3.02 5.60 -9.98
C GLU A 501 4.07 6.67 -10.28
N ASP A 502 5.22 6.27 -10.79
CA ASP A 502 6.33 7.16 -11.09
C ASP A 502 5.95 8.20 -12.15
N ILE A 503 5.21 7.83 -13.20
CA ILE A 503 4.82 8.75 -14.26
C ILE A 503 3.85 9.83 -13.79
N LYS A 504 2.96 9.52 -12.85
CA LYS A 504 2.08 10.51 -12.23
C LYS A 504 2.90 11.56 -11.47
N SER A 505 3.76 11.09 -10.55
CA SER A 505 4.63 11.96 -9.77
C SER A 505 5.58 12.78 -10.66
N TRP A 506 6.04 12.20 -11.78
CA TRP A 506 6.88 12.89 -12.75
C TRP A 506 6.12 14.02 -13.46
N CYS A 507 4.90 13.77 -13.97
CA CYS A 507 4.08 14.77 -14.63
C CYS A 507 3.78 15.96 -13.70
N GLU A 508 3.38 15.69 -12.45
CA GLU A 508 3.08 16.70 -11.44
C GLU A 508 4.28 17.63 -11.16
N ARG A 509 5.52 17.09 -11.20
CA ARG A 509 6.74 17.83 -10.89
C ARG A 509 7.38 18.53 -12.08
N THR A 510 7.13 18.06 -13.30
CA THR A 510 7.70 18.62 -14.52
C THR A 510 6.74 19.53 -15.26
N HIS A 511 5.59 19.86 -14.64
CA HIS A 511 4.53 20.69 -15.22
C HIS A 511 3.99 20.15 -16.56
N ASN A 512 4.05 18.82 -16.75
CA ASN A 512 3.38 18.12 -17.83
C ASN A 512 2.05 17.57 -17.33
N GLU A 513 1.08 17.42 -18.22
CA GLU A 513 -0.26 16.93 -17.85
C GLU A 513 -0.37 15.43 -18.14
N LEU A 514 -0.68 14.63 -17.14
CA LEU A 514 -1.00 13.22 -17.32
C LEU A 514 -2.48 13.07 -17.71
N LEU A 515 -2.73 12.88 -19.02
CA LEU A 515 -4.10 12.75 -19.54
C LEU A 515 -4.74 11.43 -19.15
N ASN A 516 -3.99 10.32 -19.22
CA ASN A 516 -4.45 8.99 -18.82
C ASN A 516 -3.29 8.05 -18.54
N ARG A 517 -3.53 7.05 -17.70
CA ARG A 517 -2.65 5.89 -17.53
C ARG A 517 -3.49 4.63 -17.30
N LYS A 518 -3.12 3.53 -17.94
CA LYS A 518 -3.81 2.24 -17.80
C LYS A 518 -2.83 1.07 -17.82
N LYS A 519 -3.23 -0.02 -17.18
CA LYS A 519 -2.54 -1.32 -17.28
C LYS A 519 -3.20 -2.13 -18.38
N ASP A 520 -2.41 -2.63 -19.32
CA ASP A 520 -2.89 -3.43 -20.44
C ASP A 520 -1.95 -4.60 -20.71
N LYS A 521 -2.43 -5.84 -20.51
CA LYS A 521 -1.68 -7.10 -20.73
C LYS A 521 -0.28 -7.11 -20.10
N GLY A 522 -0.17 -6.61 -18.85
CA GLY A 522 1.09 -6.55 -18.11
C GLY A 522 1.97 -5.34 -18.43
N ASN A 523 1.58 -4.51 -19.41
CA ASN A 523 2.24 -3.24 -19.73
C ASN A 523 1.44 -2.07 -19.12
N ILE A 524 2.14 -0.95 -18.95
CA ILE A 524 1.56 0.32 -18.54
C ILE A 524 1.57 1.24 -19.76
N ILE A 525 0.42 1.79 -20.08
CA ILE A 525 0.27 2.79 -21.16
C ILE A 525 -0.10 4.11 -20.51
N ALA A 526 0.70 5.16 -20.77
CA ALA A 526 0.45 6.51 -20.29
C ALA A 526 0.35 7.48 -21.47
N PHE A 527 -0.51 8.50 -21.34
CA PHE A 527 -0.65 9.61 -22.29
C PHE A 527 -0.34 10.90 -21.55
N ILE A 528 0.63 11.62 -22.05
CA ILE A 528 1.22 12.79 -21.40
C ILE A 528 1.19 13.96 -22.38
N LYS A 529 0.55 15.06 -21.99
CA LYS A 529 0.58 16.31 -22.76
C LYS A 529 1.72 17.18 -22.26
N LYS A 530 2.53 17.68 -23.18
CA LYS A 530 3.63 18.59 -22.84
C LYS A 530 3.09 19.92 -22.32
N GLY A 531 3.49 20.28 -21.11
CA GLY A 531 3.13 21.55 -20.48
C GLY A 531 4.02 22.71 -20.87
N SER A 532 3.55 23.96 -20.59
CA SER A 532 4.32 25.19 -20.86
C SER A 532 5.40 25.43 -19.81
N LYS A 533 6.58 25.83 -20.26
CA LYS A 533 7.56 26.48 -19.37
C LYS A 533 7.07 27.90 -19.09
N LYS A 534 6.39 28.15 -18.00
CA LYS A 534 6.18 29.52 -17.51
C LYS A 534 7.55 30.14 -17.27
N GLN A 535 7.95 31.08 -18.12
CA GLN A 535 9.01 32.03 -17.81
C GLN A 535 8.56 32.84 -16.59
N VAL A 536 9.34 32.74 -15.50
CA VAL A 536 9.24 33.69 -14.40
C VAL A 536 9.66 35.05 -14.97
N THR A 537 8.70 35.86 -15.39
CA THR A 537 8.92 37.29 -15.64
C THR A 537 9.13 37.93 -14.27
N GLU A 538 10.36 38.43 -14.08
CA GLU A 538 10.67 39.41 -13.03
C GLU A 538 9.72 40.60 -13.17
N ASN A 539 8.80 40.74 -12.24
CA ASN A 539 8.21 42.03 -11.92
C ASN A 539 8.33 42.21 -10.41
N SER A 540 9.29 43.09 -10.10
CA SER A 540 9.55 43.64 -8.78
C SER A 540 8.34 44.41 -8.27
N ASP A 541 8.23 44.31 -6.94
CA ASP A 541 7.57 45.18 -5.98
C ASP A 541 6.27 44.64 -5.39
N LEU A 542 6.42 44.44 -4.07
CA LEU A 542 5.41 44.13 -3.07
C LEU A 542 5.15 42.61 -2.84
N VAL A 543 5.98 41.98 -2.06
CA VAL A 543 5.70 41.34 -0.77
C VAL A 543 6.99 40.70 -0.23
N ASN A 544 7.80 41.44 0.48
CA ASN A 544 8.77 40.93 1.43
C ASN A 544 8.01 40.42 2.64
N ALA A 545 7.74 39.14 2.71
CA ALA A 545 7.60 38.38 3.96
C ALA A 545 7.59 36.87 3.64
N CYS A 546 8.69 36.18 4.01
CA CYS A 546 8.80 34.72 4.11
C CYS A 546 8.61 33.87 2.83
N ALA A 547 9.41 34.09 1.82
CA ALA A 547 9.77 33.02 0.89
C ALA A 547 11.00 32.30 1.45
N ILE A 548 10.80 31.27 2.24
CA ILE A 548 11.83 30.24 2.47
C ILE A 548 11.99 29.53 1.12
N ALA A 549 13.12 29.74 0.45
CA ALA A 549 13.45 29.04 -0.78
C ALA A 549 13.26 27.54 -0.55
N GLN A 550 12.41 26.89 -1.33
CA GLN A 550 12.18 25.46 -1.23
C GLN A 550 13.48 24.76 -1.62
N LYS A 551 14.17 24.18 -0.63
CA LYS A 551 15.34 23.34 -0.82
C LYS A 551 14.88 22.06 -1.50
N ASP A 552 15.23 21.85 -2.78
CA ASP A 552 14.71 20.72 -3.55
C ASP A 552 15.81 19.92 -4.28
N ASN A 553 17.06 20.22 -3.99
CA ASN A 553 18.22 19.51 -4.48
C ASN A 553 18.37 18.13 -3.80
N LYS A 554 19.13 17.24 -4.39
CA LYS A 554 19.45 15.92 -3.85
C LYS A 554 20.96 15.75 -3.77
N THR A 555 21.48 15.26 -2.66
CA THR A 555 22.88 14.91 -2.55
C THR A 555 23.06 13.44 -2.18
N LEU A 556 24.07 12.82 -2.78
CA LEU A 556 24.47 11.44 -2.48
C LEU A 556 25.95 11.41 -2.15
N VAL A 557 26.31 10.86 -0.99
CA VAL A 557 27.70 10.50 -0.67
C VAL A 557 27.93 9.05 -1.09
N VAL A 558 28.83 8.84 -2.02
CA VAL A 558 29.21 7.51 -2.49
C VAL A 558 30.55 7.14 -1.88
N PHE A 559 30.50 6.34 -0.83
CA PHE A 559 31.66 5.87 -0.08
C PHE A 559 32.16 4.51 -0.56
N SER A 560 31.26 3.64 -0.97
CA SER A 560 31.59 2.26 -1.34
C SER A 560 32.06 2.15 -2.80
N GLY A 561 33.06 1.30 -3.03
CA GLY A 561 33.52 0.89 -4.36
C GLY A 561 32.90 -0.42 -4.84
N ASP A 562 31.79 -0.90 -4.27
CA ASP A 562 31.11 -2.13 -4.67
C ASP A 562 30.18 -1.88 -5.86
N LEU A 563 30.13 -2.82 -6.80
CA LEU A 563 29.35 -2.70 -8.03
C LEU A 563 27.84 -2.49 -7.78
N ASP A 564 27.26 -3.25 -6.88
CA ASP A 564 25.82 -3.19 -6.55
C ASP A 564 25.46 -1.87 -5.90
N LYS A 565 26.31 -1.32 -5.03
CA LYS A 565 26.10 -0.02 -4.39
C LYS A 565 26.31 1.14 -5.37
N ALA A 566 27.30 1.03 -6.24
CA ALA A 566 27.53 1.99 -7.31
C ALA A 566 26.33 2.06 -8.28
N LEU A 567 25.81 0.90 -8.69
CA LEU A 567 24.60 0.81 -9.50
C LEU A 567 23.41 1.51 -8.82
N ALA A 568 23.17 1.21 -7.54
CA ALA A 568 22.08 1.84 -6.78
C ALA A 568 22.23 3.37 -6.71
N SER A 569 23.46 3.87 -6.47
CA SER A 569 23.74 5.31 -6.41
C SER A 569 23.39 6.03 -7.73
N PHE A 570 23.83 5.48 -8.86
CA PHE A 570 23.57 6.09 -10.17
C PHE A 570 22.12 5.92 -10.63
N ILE A 571 21.45 4.81 -10.26
CA ILE A 571 20.00 4.63 -10.51
C ILE A 571 19.20 5.71 -9.78
N ILE A 572 19.48 5.94 -8.49
CA ILE A 572 18.80 6.96 -7.68
C ILE A 572 19.09 8.37 -8.25
N ALA A 573 20.34 8.66 -8.58
CA ALA A 573 20.75 9.95 -9.09
C ALA A 573 20.07 10.28 -10.44
N ASN A 574 20.13 9.37 -11.41
CA ASN A 574 19.47 9.52 -12.70
C ASN A 574 17.95 9.63 -12.59
N GLY A 575 17.33 8.84 -11.67
CA GLY A 575 15.91 8.95 -11.37
C GLY A 575 15.52 10.32 -10.81
N ALA A 576 16.33 10.89 -9.91
CA ALA A 576 16.08 12.21 -9.35
C ALA A 576 16.20 13.33 -10.38
N VAL A 577 17.18 13.25 -11.29
CA VAL A 577 17.30 14.22 -12.41
C VAL A 577 16.15 14.09 -13.38
N ALA A 578 15.72 12.87 -13.72
CA ALA A 578 14.54 12.65 -14.55
C ALA A 578 13.28 13.27 -13.94
N MET A 579 13.22 13.42 -12.61
CA MET A 579 12.17 14.13 -11.89
C MET A 579 12.41 15.66 -11.79
N GLY A 580 13.31 16.21 -12.58
CA GLY A 580 13.59 17.65 -12.66
C GLY A 580 14.38 18.21 -11.48
N LYS A 581 15.13 17.39 -10.73
CA LYS A 581 15.86 17.80 -9.54
C LYS A 581 17.34 18.00 -9.82
N LYS A 582 17.96 19.04 -9.24
CA LYS A 582 19.43 19.17 -9.22
C LYS A 582 19.98 18.06 -8.31
N VAL A 583 20.98 17.34 -8.81
CA VAL A 583 21.61 16.23 -8.07
C VAL A 583 23.11 16.45 -8.01
N THR A 584 23.67 16.31 -6.80
CA THR A 584 25.11 16.34 -6.56
C THR A 584 25.54 15.00 -5.96
N MET A 585 26.47 14.31 -6.59
CA MET A 585 27.08 13.07 -6.12
C MET A 585 28.50 13.32 -5.64
N PHE A 586 28.76 13.10 -4.34
CA PHE A 586 30.06 13.31 -3.70
C PHE A 586 30.75 11.98 -3.43
N PHE A 587 31.85 11.74 -4.14
CA PHE A 587 32.59 10.48 -4.07
C PHE A 587 33.78 10.60 -3.11
N THR A 588 33.85 9.68 -2.17
CA THR A 588 34.90 9.66 -1.16
C THR A 588 35.45 8.26 -0.94
N PHE A 589 36.69 8.13 -0.50
CA PHE A 589 37.39 6.86 -0.26
C PHE A 589 37.18 5.83 -1.40
N TRP A 590 36.65 4.65 -1.07
CA TRP A 590 36.50 3.55 -2.05
C TRP A 590 35.60 3.90 -3.22
N GLY A 591 34.65 4.82 -3.04
CA GLY A 591 33.78 5.33 -4.10
C GLY A 591 34.56 6.02 -5.24
N LEU A 592 35.73 6.61 -4.95
CA LEU A 592 36.60 7.21 -5.97
C LEU A 592 37.07 6.20 -7.03
N ASN A 593 37.13 4.92 -6.72
CA ASN A 593 37.52 3.89 -7.67
C ASN A 593 36.51 3.73 -8.83
N ILE A 594 35.26 4.11 -8.63
CA ILE A 594 34.20 4.11 -9.64
C ILE A 594 34.53 5.12 -10.75
N LEU A 595 35.05 6.28 -10.36
CA LEU A 595 35.34 7.42 -11.24
C LEU A 595 36.70 7.32 -11.95
N ARG A 596 37.51 6.29 -11.69
CA ARG A 596 38.83 6.15 -12.33
C ARG A 596 38.69 5.76 -13.81
N LYS A 597 39.51 6.36 -14.67
CA LYS A 597 39.65 5.96 -16.08
C LYS A 597 40.04 4.49 -16.20
N HIS A 598 39.45 3.77 -17.13
CA HIS A 598 39.75 2.35 -17.36
C HIS A 598 41.21 2.13 -17.80
N GLU A 599 41.74 3.07 -18.59
CA GLU A 599 43.11 3.07 -19.06
C GLU A 599 44.08 3.60 -18.01
N LYS A 600 45.29 3.11 -18.06
CA LYS A 600 46.37 3.59 -17.16
C LYS A 600 46.89 4.93 -17.63
N VAL A 601 46.61 5.99 -16.87
CA VAL A 601 47.18 7.31 -17.12
C VAL A 601 48.56 7.41 -16.46
N SER A 602 49.55 7.92 -17.20
CA SER A 602 50.90 8.11 -16.66
C SER A 602 50.93 9.44 -15.91
N VAL A 603 50.98 9.39 -14.61
CA VAL A 603 51.10 10.56 -13.72
C VAL A 603 52.29 10.42 -12.76
N SER A 604 52.94 11.51 -12.44
CA SER A 604 54.04 11.52 -11.47
C SER A 604 53.48 11.35 -10.05
N LYS A 605 53.89 10.28 -9.37
CA LYS A 605 53.45 9.92 -8.01
C LYS A 605 54.56 9.39 -7.14
N GLY A 606 54.42 9.57 -5.82
CA GLY A 606 55.26 8.94 -4.83
C GLY A 606 55.21 7.41 -4.88
N PHE A 607 56.15 6.74 -4.23
CA PHE A 607 56.20 5.26 -4.21
C PHE A 607 54.94 4.63 -3.60
N MET A 608 54.48 5.14 -2.46
CA MET A 608 53.29 4.64 -1.78
C MET A 608 52.04 4.84 -2.65
N ASP A 609 51.86 6.01 -3.29
CA ASP A 609 50.73 6.32 -4.16
C ASP A 609 50.69 5.40 -5.41
N LYS A 610 51.84 5.02 -5.93
CA LYS A 610 51.96 4.04 -7.03
C LYS A 610 51.52 2.67 -6.58
N MET A 611 51.90 2.24 -5.38
CA MET A 611 51.52 0.96 -4.79
C MET A 611 49.98 0.89 -4.59
N PHE A 612 49.37 1.89 -3.96
CA PHE A 612 47.91 1.97 -3.82
C PHE A 612 47.20 1.99 -5.16
N GLY A 613 47.72 2.75 -6.12
CA GLY A 613 47.15 2.84 -7.47
C GLY A 613 47.09 1.52 -8.24
N VAL A 614 48.01 0.55 -7.93
CA VAL A 614 48.02 -0.79 -8.52
C VAL A 614 47.07 -1.74 -7.79
N MET A 615 46.93 -1.61 -6.46
CA MET A 615 46.12 -2.50 -5.65
C MET A 615 44.61 -2.24 -5.78
N MET A 616 44.23 -0.99 -6.05
CA MET A 616 42.83 -0.58 -6.14
C MET A 616 42.24 -0.84 -7.53
N PRO A 617 40.93 -1.22 -7.63
CA PRO A 617 40.24 -1.39 -8.90
C PRO A 617 40.18 -0.08 -9.68
N ARG A 618 40.18 -0.16 -11.02
CA ARG A 618 40.09 0.99 -11.94
C ARG A 618 38.79 0.98 -12.70
N GLY A 619 37.94 1.96 -12.38
CA GLY A 619 36.71 2.25 -13.13
C GLY A 619 35.62 1.19 -12.97
N ALA A 620 34.46 1.52 -13.48
CA ALA A 620 33.22 0.77 -13.33
C ALA A 620 33.32 -0.72 -13.72
N LYS A 621 34.11 -1.07 -14.74
CA LYS A 621 34.22 -2.45 -15.25
C LYS A 621 34.95 -3.42 -14.32
N ARG A 622 35.75 -2.92 -13.37
CA ARG A 622 36.57 -3.76 -12.47
C ARG A 622 36.03 -3.84 -11.04
N LEU A 623 34.88 -3.26 -10.77
CA LEU A 623 34.24 -3.33 -9.47
C LEU A 623 33.72 -4.75 -9.20
N LYS A 624 33.68 -5.10 -7.93
CA LYS A 624 33.21 -6.40 -7.44
C LYS A 624 31.88 -6.21 -6.71
N LEU A 625 31.09 -7.26 -6.63
CA LEU A 625 29.92 -7.25 -5.76
C LEU A 625 30.31 -7.21 -4.29
N SER A 626 29.52 -6.53 -3.46
CA SER A 626 29.68 -6.45 -2.00
C SER A 626 29.56 -7.83 -1.36
N LYS A 627 28.70 -8.68 -1.88
CA LYS A 627 28.44 -10.06 -1.44
C LYS A 627 28.40 -11.00 -2.65
N MET A 628 28.61 -12.31 -2.39
CA MET A 628 28.55 -13.35 -3.43
C MET A 628 29.50 -13.15 -4.62
N ASN A 629 30.63 -12.46 -4.41
CA ASN A 629 31.58 -12.19 -5.50
C ASN A 629 32.26 -13.47 -6.04
N MET A 630 32.47 -14.51 -5.21
CA MET A 630 32.98 -15.85 -5.60
C MET A 630 34.15 -15.77 -6.59
N LEU A 631 35.22 -15.06 -6.23
CA LEU A 631 36.39 -14.82 -7.09
C LEU A 631 36.07 -14.12 -8.43
N GLY A 632 34.98 -13.34 -8.48
CA GLY A 632 34.52 -12.58 -9.65
C GLY A 632 33.47 -13.30 -10.50
N MET A 633 33.14 -14.55 -10.21
CA MET A 633 32.04 -15.27 -10.92
C MET A 633 30.69 -14.62 -10.63
N GLY A 634 30.43 -14.21 -9.38
CA GLY A 634 29.19 -13.54 -9.02
C GLY A 634 29.00 -12.21 -9.77
N THR A 635 30.04 -11.42 -9.91
CA THR A 635 30.01 -10.18 -10.70
C THR A 635 29.66 -10.43 -12.16
N LYS A 636 30.30 -11.45 -12.82
CA LYS A 636 29.99 -11.81 -14.21
C LYS A 636 28.55 -12.31 -14.37
N MET A 637 28.08 -13.10 -13.42
CA MET A 637 26.71 -13.62 -13.43
C MET A 637 25.71 -12.47 -13.28
N MET A 638 25.94 -11.53 -12.38
CA MET A 638 25.09 -10.34 -12.20
C MET A 638 25.04 -9.52 -13.49
N GLN A 639 26.20 -9.22 -14.11
CA GLN A 639 26.25 -8.48 -15.37
C GLN A 639 25.51 -9.20 -16.51
N MET A 640 25.59 -10.53 -16.55
CA MET A 640 24.86 -11.35 -17.53
C MET A 640 23.34 -11.29 -17.31
N VAL A 641 22.90 -11.35 -16.06
CA VAL A 641 21.49 -11.22 -15.69
C VAL A 641 20.97 -9.81 -16.00
N MET A 642 21.74 -8.76 -15.67
CA MET A 642 21.41 -7.39 -16.02
C MET A 642 21.22 -7.23 -17.53
N LYS A 643 22.17 -7.73 -18.34
CA LYS A 643 22.05 -7.69 -19.80
C LYS A 643 20.83 -8.46 -20.31
N LYS A 644 20.54 -9.65 -19.76
CA LYS A 644 19.35 -10.44 -20.15
C LYS A 644 18.02 -9.73 -19.78
N LYS A 645 18.04 -8.91 -18.74
CA LYS A 645 16.87 -8.15 -18.26
C LYS A 645 16.84 -6.70 -18.73
N ASN A 646 17.71 -6.32 -19.65
CA ASN A 646 17.85 -4.94 -20.18
C ASN A 646 18.02 -3.90 -19.07
N VAL A 647 18.76 -4.24 -18.01
CA VAL A 647 19.18 -3.27 -16.99
C VAL A 647 20.48 -2.62 -17.45
N SER A 648 20.51 -1.29 -17.45
CA SER A 648 21.67 -0.50 -17.89
C SER A 648 22.93 -0.85 -17.08
N SER A 649 24.04 -0.97 -17.77
CA SER A 649 25.35 -1.17 -17.15
C SER A 649 25.77 0.07 -16.33
N LEU A 650 26.72 -0.09 -15.42
CA LEU A 650 27.22 1.04 -14.64
C LEU A 650 27.86 2.12 -15.52
N ASP A 651 28.58 1.73 -16.59
CA ASP A 651 29.15 2.68 -17.54
C ASP A 651 28.09 3.51 -18.26
N GLU A 652 26.98 2.87 -18.68
CA GLU A 652 25.84 3.57 -19.31
C GLU A 652 25.15 4.51 -18.32
N LEU A 653 25.00 4.10 -17.06
CA LEU A 653 24.41 4.96 -16.02
C LEU A 653 25.30 6.16 -15.65
N ILE A 654 26.62 5.98 -15.66
CA ILE A 654 27.58 7.08 -15.46
C ILE A 654 27.51 8.06 -16.63
N GLY A 655 27.50 7.56 -17.88
CA GLY A 655 27.34 8.38 -19.09
C GLY A 655 26.05 9.21 -19.03
N ALA A 656 24.92 8.56 -18.76
CA ALA A 656 23.63 9.22 -18.62
C ALA A 656 23.62 10.28 -17.51
N ALA A 657 24.31 10.03 -16.38
CA ALA A 657 24.43 10.99 -15.29
C ALA A 657 25.21 12.26 -15.70
N ILE A 658 26.30 12.08 -16.43
CA ILE A 658 27.11 13.21 -16.96
C ILE A 658 26.30 14.00 -18.00
N ASP A 659 25.67 13.31 -18.96
CA ASP A 659 24.86 13.92 -20.01
C ASP A 659 23.65 14.68 -19.48
N SER A 660 23.06 14.18 -18.37
CA SER A 660 21.93 14.81 -17.69
C SER A 660 22.32 15.96 -16.75
N GLY A 661 23.61 16.29 -16.65
CA GLY A 661 24.11 17.39 -15.83
C GLY A 661 24.17 17.11 -14.32
N ILE A 662 24.24 15.84 -13.91
CA ILE A 662 24.51 15.48 -12.51
C ILE A 662 25.90 15.97 -12.14
N GLU A 663 26.00 16.68 -11.05
CA GLU A 663 27.24 17.17 -10.55
C GLU A 663 27.99 16.06 -9.82
N ILE A 664 29.08 15.56 -10.43
CA ILE A 664 29.93 14.51 -9.88
C ILE A 664 31.17 15.15 -9.27
N VAL A 665 31.34 14.97 -7.95
CA VAL A 665 32.42 15.62 -7.18
C VAL A 665 33.28 14.57 -6.48
N ALA A 666 34.58 14.60 -6.70
CA ALA A 666 35.57 13.77 -6.04
C ALA A 666 36.16 14.48 -4.81
N CYS A 667 36.20 13.81 -3.68
CA CYS A 667 36.73 14.35 -2.42
C CYS A 667 38.26 14.53 -2.49
N GLN A 668 38.75 15.77 -2.43
CA GLN A 668 40.19 16.08 -2.48
C GLN A 668 41.00 15.36 -1.40
N MET A 669 40.53 15.42 -0.16
CA MET A 669 41.22 14.76 0.96
C MET A 669 41.37 13.26 0.74
N SER A 670 40.29 12.61 0.27
CA SER A 670 40.31 11.17 0.00
C SER A 670 41.23 10.83 -1.20
N MET A 671 41.25 11.70 -2.22
CA MET A 671 42.19 11.57 -3.34
C MET A 671 43.64 11.63 -2.87
N ASP A 672 43.98 12.58 -2.00
CA ASP A 672 45.31 12.74 -1.45
C ASP A 672 45.74 11.53 -0.59
N VAL A 673 44.83 11.05 0.29
CA VAL A 673 45.07 9.85 1.11
C VAL A 673 45.26 8.59 0.28
N MET A 674 44.48 8.44 -0.82
CA MET A 674 44.56 7.27 -1.69
C MET A 674 45.57 7.41 -2.82
N GLY A 675 46.29 8.51 -2.88
CA GLY A 675 47.30 8.78 -3.91
C GLY A 675 46.72 8.85 -5.32
N LEU A 676 45.48 9.35 -5.49
CA LEU A 676 44.81 9.57 -6.77
C LEU A 676 45.03 11.00 -7.26
N LYS A 677 45.24 11.17 -8.55
CA LYS A 677 45.33 12.47 -9.20
C LYS A 677 44.12 12.70 -10.10
N GLN A 678 43.73 13.96 -10.29
CA GLN A 678 42.56 14.34 -11.05
C GLN A 678 42.60 13.79 -12.49
N GLU A 679 43.77 13.74 -13.11
CA GLU A 679 43.95 13.21 -14.47
C GLU A 679 43.63 11.72 -14.60
N GLU A 680 43.59 10.97 -13.48
CA GLU A 680 43.17 9.56 -13.46
C GLU A 680 41.66 9.36 -13.40
N LEU A 681 40.91 10.44 -13.17
CA LEU A 681 39.44 10.40 -13.14
C LEU A 681 38.85 10.61 -14.53
N ILE A 682 37.62 10.09 -14.73
CA ILE A 682 36.84 10.32 -15.94
C ILE A 682 36.56 11.82 -16.14
N ASP A 683 36.34 12.24 -17.37
CA ASP A 683 36.07 13.62 -17.68
C ASP A 683 34.70 14.06 -17.11
N GLY A 684 34.57 15.34 -16.77
CA GLY A 684 33.34 15.87 -16.14
C GLY A 684 33.29 15.79 -14.62
N VAL A 685 34.27 15.18 -13.97
CA VAL A 685 34.37 15.11 -12.49
C VAL A 685 35.00 16.39 -11.95
N LYS A 686 34.31 17.04 -11.02
CA LYS A 686 34.86 18.16 -10.22
C LYS A 686 35.61 17.63 -9.02
N VAL A 687 36.51 18.43 -8.48
CA VAL A 687 37.21 18.12 -7.21
C VAL A 687 36.72 19.11 -6.16
N GLY A 688 36.34 18.61 -4.99
CA GLY A 688 35.82 19.42 -3.89
C GLY A 688 36.12 18.85 -2.52
N GLY A 689 36.07 19.69 -1.50
CA GLY A 689 36.21 19.27 -0.10
C GLY A 689 34.88 19.01 0.57
N VAL A 690 34.91 18.60 1.85
CA VAL A 690 33.71 18.37 2.68
C VAL A 690 32.85 19.64 2.79
N GLY A 691 33.47 20.83 2.83
CA GLY A 691 32.75 22.11 2.84
C GLY A 691 31.85 22.30 1.61
N TYR A 692 32.34 21.89 0.43
CA TYR A 692 31.53 21.90 -0.80
C TYR A 692 30.31 21.00 -0.67
N TYR A 693 30.51 19.75 -0.20
CA TYR A 693 29.42 18.82 0.03
C TYR A 693 28.38 19.36 1.04
N LEU A 694 28.84 19.93 2.15
CA LEU A 694 27.94 20.48 3.18
C LEU A 694 27.08 21.63 2.62
N GLY A 695 27.67 22.53 1.81
CA GLY A 695 26.91 23.58 1.14
C GLY A 695 25.80 23.03 0.23
N GLU A 696 26.12 22.06 -0.62
CA GLU A 696 25.11 21.41 -1.47
C GLU A 696 24.08 20.60 -0.63
N ALA A 697 24.50 20.00 0.47
CA ALA A 697 23.62 19.25 1.38
C ALA A 697 22.64 20.17 2.15
N GLU A 698 23.06 21.38 2.49
CA GLU A 698 22.20 22.39 3.11
C GLU A 698 21.07 22.83 2.17
N ASP A 699 21.29 22.84 0.87
CA ASP A 699 20.30 23.18 -0.16
C ASP A 699 19.50 21.96 -0.66
N SER A 700 19.73 20.80 -0.06
CA SER A 700 19.12 19.53 -0.43
C SER A 700 18.10 19.08 0.60
N ASN A 701 16.97 18.52 0.13
CA ASN A 701 15.96 17.89 1.00
C ASN A 701 16.12 16.36 1.09
N VAL A 702 17.04 15.78 0.32
CA VAL A 702 17.43 14.37 0.41
C VAL A 702 18.95 14.27 0.42
N ASN A 703 19.49 13.70 1.48
CA ASN A 703 20.92 13.43 1.65
C ASN A 703 21.09 11.94 1.89
N LEU A 704 21.74 11.23 0.98
CA LEU A 704 21.98 9.79 1.06
C LEU A 704 23.47 9.49 1.24
N PHE A 705 23.78 8.47 2.04
CA PHE A 705 25.13 7.94 2.19
C PHE A 705 25.11 6.46 1.79
N ILE A 706 25.89 6.07 0.74
CA ILE A 706 25.86 4.74 0.10
C ILE A 706 27.26 4.10 0.06
#